data_2b9c351af7418d17edf8642e70d37e8f
#
_entry.id   2b9c351af7418d17edf8642e70d37e8f
#
_cell.length_a   1.000
_cell.length_b   1.000
_cell.length_c   1.000
_cell.angle_alpha   90.00
_cell.angle_beta   90.00
_cell.angle_gamma   90.00
#
_symmetry.space_group_name_H-M   'P 1'
#
loop_
_entity.id
_entity.type
_entity.pdbx_description
1 polymer ?
#
loop_
_entity_poly.entity_id
_entity_poly.type
_entity_poly.pdbx_seq_one_letter_code
_entity_poly.pdbx_strand_id
1 'polypeptide(L)'
;MGYNNTSRLETLFLVIANLLIPVSIIIFATGFFPYKPFLSGLAQYEALEYGSPPAAPFDRLVFMVVDALRSLIRRGHALPFTANARSPTITMPRIKAITTGSIPSFLDVILNFDEGDTSSTLAAQDTWLAQMKAKKSGKMVMYGDDTWLKLFPDTFDRADGTSSFFVSDFTEVDNNVTRHVPDELRNKDWSTMVLHYLGLDHIGHKAGPSSPNMVPKQREMDALVKEIYNAIESHDHLASTLLVLCGDHGMNDAGNHGASSPGETSPALVFISPKLSAISSNMNLESPTSYRDDFNYYSKVEQSDIAPTLGALLGFPVPRNNLGALIQEFLPFWSKRDDQIQLLVRNARQILTIFEATFGADLLEQSQDESACRDPEDEPLGLACEWQRIDTQRQSFKDDSPIDSEWVSAISKWLGRAQDLMSNMASNYDMPRLIGGQAFIFVALVSNALLLKVCWSHTPFVIMTISYGIMMFASSFVEEEHHFWYWATSAWFGGLGIVQLRNTKQPFSRALQLSLALLSTRLVRAWNQTGQKHAGEPDIVKTFLMASPLTLWALVGATYALLGIPLTFKLAFTREDAPELLGGFVHDISAALQRLTLVTRARIVFLDLAAVAAYALSKSVAEPSSAMSMAELLHYLYALLAATQSRVTNIPLLLLFEVQYTFLASLDLDVTTISTTSILLQYMSFFAFGGTNAISSVDLSSAYNGVSGFNVVGVGFLTFISNWAGPVYWTSATNLLLLQRSRGRPDSSVLFRHLTNVTLFATCSVAFIMAACTALRTHLFIWTVFSPKYLYCMAWGIGQHLFINILLASGLYWMGAPS
;
A
#
# COMPACT_ATOMS: atom_id res chain seq x y z
N MET A 1 -42.64 3.66 -31.85
CA MET A 1 -41.94 4.40 -32.89
C MET A 1 -41.44 5.69 -32.30
N GLY A 2 -40.17 5.91 -32.31
CA GLY A 2 -39.48 7.09 -31.80
C GLY A 2 -38.07 6.68 -31.41
N TYR A 3 -37.19 6.44 -32.39
CA TYR A 3 -35.75 6.44 -32.17
C TYR A 3 -35.40 7.84 -31.67
N ASN A 4 -35.30 8.00 -30.36
CA ASN A 4 -34.61 9.15 -29.79
C ASN A 4 -33.12 8.95 -30.07
N ASN A 5 -32.66 9.35 -31.24
CA ASN A 5 -31.25 9.51 -31.53
C ASN A 5 -30.68 10.46 -30.48
N THR A 6 -29.81 9.92 -29.59
CA THR A 6 -28.94 10.77 -28.78
C THR A 6 -28.26 11.73 -29.75
N SER A 7 -28.31 13.03 -29.46
CA SER A 7 -27.72 13.99 -30.38
C SER A 7 -26.21 13.75 -30.46
N ARG A 8 -25.59 13.96 -31.59
CA ARG A 8 -24.10 13.87 -31.73
C ARG A 8 -23.40 14.73 -30.69
N LEU A 9 -24.03 15.82 -30.29
CA LEU A 9 -23.52 16.74 -29.29
C LEU A 9 -23.55 16.11 -27.88
N GLU A 10 -24.62 15.41 -27.50
CA GLU A 10 -24.70 14.69 -26.21
C GLU A 10 -23.63 13.60 -26.12
N THR A 11 -23.43 12.84 -27.17
CA THR A 11 -22.37 11.83 -27.23
C THR A 11 -20.98 12.46 -27.11
N LEU A 12 -20.75 13.59 -27.77
CA LEU A 12 -19.48 14.34 -27.70
C LEU A 12 -19.21 14.82 -26.27
N PHE A 13 -20.18 15.38 -25.55
CA PHE A 13 -20.01 15.79 -24.17
C PHE A 13 -19.66 14.61 -23.24
N LEU A 14 -20.32 13.47 -23.42
CA LEU A 14 -19.99 12.28 -22.63
C LEU A 14 -18.55 11.78 -22.91
N VAL A 15 -18.14 11.76 -24.18
CA VAL A 15 -16.78 11.39 -24.56
C VAL A 15 -15.74 12.36 -23.97
N ILE A 16 -15.99 13.67 -24.10
CA ILE A 16 -15.10 14.70 -23.52
C ILE A 16 -14.99 14.51 -22.01
N ALA A 17 -16.10 14.33 -21.29
CA ALA A 17 -16.08 14.11 -19.85
C ALA A 17 -15.20 12.91 -19.47
N ASN A 18 -15.33 11.78 -20.17
CA ASN A 18 -14.53 10.59 -19.90
C ASN A 18 -13.05 10.74 -20.27
N LEU A 19 -12.72 11.45 -21.35
CA LEU A 19 -11.32 11.72 -21.73
C LEU A 19 -10.61 12.68 -20.75
N LEU A 20 -11.35 13.62 -20.17
CA LEU A 20 -10.79 14.58 -19.22
C LEU A 20 -10.51 13.96 -17.83
N ILE A 21 -11.14 12.84 -17.46
CA ILE A 21 -10.86 12.16 -16.19
C ILE A 21 -9.37 11.80 -16.07
N PRO A 22 -8.78 10.98 -16.95
CA PRO A 22 -7.37 10.60 -16.83
C PRO A 22 -6.44 11.80 -16.99
N VAL A 23 -6.76 12.75 -17.87
CA VAL A 23 -5.96 13.97 -18.05
C VAL A 23 -5.90 14.80 -16.76
N SER A 24 -7.05 15.01 -16.11
CA SER A 24 -7.12 15.74 -14.84
C SER A 24 -6.35 15.01 -13.73
N ILE A 25 -6.50 13.69 -13.64
CA ILE A 25 -5.80 12.85 -12.67
C ILE A 25 -4.28 12.96 -12.86
N ILE A 26 -3.77 12.83 -14.07
CA ILE A 26 -2.32 12.90 -14.35
C ILE A 26 -1.77 14.29 -14.02
N ILE A 27 -2.43 15.38 -14.47
CA ILE A 27 -1.98 16.74 -14.18
C ILE A 27 -1.96 17.00 -12.68
N PHE A 28 -3.02 16.61 -11.98
CA PHE A 28 -3.09 16.77 -10.53
C PHE A 28 -2.02 15.94 -9.81
N ALA A 29 -1.81 14.67 -10.20
CA ALA A 29 -0.81 13.79 -9.61
C ALA A 29 0.61 14.37 -9.71
N THR A 30 0.97 14.94 -10.89
CA THR A 30 2.29 15.58 -11.07
C THR A 30 2.50 16.83 -10.23
N GLY A 31 1.43 17.47 -9.75
CA GLY A 31 1.50 18.59 -8.82
C GLY A 31 1.40 18.17 -7.35
N PHE A 32 0.69 17.07 -7.08
CA PHE A 32 0.45 16.55 -5.74
C PHE A 32 1.58 15.66 -5.21
N PHE A 33 2.33 14.98 -6.11
CA PHE A 33 3.52 14.19 -5.78
C PHE A 33 4.76 14.87 -6.38
N PRO A 34 5.26 15.95 -5.78
CA PRO A 34 6.36 16.73 -6.35
C PRO A 34 7.66 15.93 -6.37
N TYR A 35 8.46 16.20 -7.40
CA TYR A 35 9.81 15.70 -7.49
C TYR A 35 10.71 16.41 -6.48
N LYS A 36 11.48 15.66 -5.69
CA LYS A 36 12.48 16.22 -4.77
C LYS A 36 13.79 16.49 -5.52
N PRO A 37 14.50 17.58 -5.19
CA PRO A 37 15.86 17.77 -5.71
C PRO A 37 16.74 16.61 -5.28
N PHE A 38 17.44 16.02 -6.24
CA PHE A 38 18.34 14.89 -6.03
C PHE A 38 19.77 15.31 -6.32
N LEU A 39 20.65 15.19 -5.32
CA LEU A 39 22.07 15.47 -5.43
C LEU A 39 22.80 14.20 -5.89
N SER A 40 23.33 14.20 -7.09
CA SER A 40 24.04 13.07 -7.69
C SER A 40 25.49 12.91 -7.19
N GLY A 41 26.03 11.70 -7.26
CA GLY A 41 27.39 11.35 -6.89
C GLY A 41 27.58 11.00 -5.42
N LEU A 42 28.72 10.40 -5.08
CA LEU A 42 29.08 10.00 -3.72
C LEU A 42 29.59 11.18 -2.91
N ALA A 43 29.21 11.26 -1.64
CA ALA A 43 29.78 12.21 -0.68
C ALA A 43 31.27 11.92 -0.45
N GLN A 44 32.01 12.97 -0.22
CA GLN A 44 33.40 12.91 0.18
C GLN A 44 33.60 13.75 1.44
N TYR A 45 34.62 13.42 2.22
CA TYR A 45 34.96 14.23 3.36
C TYR A 45 35.49 15.61 2.94
N GLU A 46 34.81 16.64 3.37
CA GLU A 46 35.29 18.01 3.23
C GLU A 46 36.47 18.26 4.19
N ALA A 47 37.42 19.08 3.76
CA ALA A 47 38.47 19.58 4.66
C ALA A 47 37.83 20.54 5.69
N LEU A 48 37.98 20.23 6.97
CA LEU A 48 37.58 21.09 8.09
C LEU A 48 38.81 21.56 8.85
N GLU A 49 38.68 22.65 9.58
CA GLU A 49 39.71 23.23 10.42
C GLU A 49 40.22 22.32 11.55
N TYR A 50 39.44 21.28 11.87
CA TYR A 50 39.76 20.30 12.93
C TYR A 50 40.64 19.14 12.44
N GLY A 51 41.12 19.14 11.21
CA GLY A 51 42.00 18.13 10.63
C GLY A 51 41.29 16.95 9.98
N SER A 52 41.88 15.76 10.06
CA SER A 52 41.32 14.55 9.45
C SER A 52 40.03 14.10 10.12
N PRO A 53 39.14 13.38 9.40
CA PRO A 53 37.94 12.81 9.99
C PRO A 53 38.24 11.95 11.23
N PRO A 54 37.34 11.92 12.24
CA PRO A 54 37.50 11.14 13.45
C PRO A 54 37.69 9.65 13.16
N ALA A 55 38.49 8.97 13.96
CA ALA A 55 38.69 7.54 13.84
C ALA A 55 37.38 6.79 14.16
N ALA A 56 37.02 5.86 13.31
CA ALA A 56 35.83 5.02 13.51
C ALA A 56 36.05 4.02 14.65
N PRO A 57 35.08 3.84 15.57
CA PRO A 57 35.16 2.83 16.61
C PRO A 57 34.98 1.40 16.11
N PHE A 58 34.35 1.20 14.92
CA PHE A 58 34.07 -0.10 14.33
C PHE A 58 34.65 -0.21 12.91
N ASP A 59 35.02 -1.42 12.50
CA ASP A 59 35.54 -1.74 11.16
C ASP A 59 34.60 -2.68 10.36
N ARG A 60 33.65 -3.33 11.04
CA ARG A 60 32.68 -4.26 10.45
C ARG A 60 31.26 -3.96 10.90
N LEU A 61 30.31 -4.31 10.03
CA LEU A 61 28.88 -4.16 10.26
C LEU A 61 28.15 -5.48 9.98
N VAL A 62 27.33 -5.93 10.93
CA VAL A 62 26.21 -6.84 10.69
C VAL A 62 24.93 -6.02 10.80
N PHE A 63 24.19 -5.87 9.71
CA PHE A 63 22.93 -5.14 9.66
C PHE A 63 21.80 -6.15 9.52
N MET A 64 21.06 -6.37 10.60
CA MET A 64 20.00 -7.37 10.68
C MET A 64 18.64 -6.72 10.86
N VAL A 65 17.71 -7.02 9.97
CA VAL A 65 16.33 -6.53 10.03
C VAL A 65 15.46 -7.60 10.68
N VAL A 66 15.00 -7.38 11.95
CA VAL A 66 14.10 -8.27 12.76
C VAL A 66 13.63 -7.63 14.07
N ASP A 67 12.63 -8.21 14.77
CA ASP A 67 12.05 -7.68 16.02
C ASP A 67 12.45 -8.49 17.30
N ALA A 68 12.88 -7.79 18.41
CA ALA A 68 12.96 -8.10 19.85
C ALA A 68 14.27 -8.61 20.52
N LEU A 69 14.79 -7.82 21.52
CA LEU A 69 15.93 -8.21 22.39
C LEU A 69 15.89 -7.66 23.83
N ARG A 70 15.90 -8.52 24.85
CA ARG A 70 15.84 -8.12 26.28
C ARG A 70 17.10 -8.32 27.14
N SER A 71 17.97 -9.30 26.86
CA SER A 71 19.02 -9.69 27.82
C SER A 71 20.36 -8.92 27.72
N LEU A 72 20.75 -8.46 26.53
CA LEU A 72 22.01 -7.76 26.26
C LEU A 72 22.00 -6.30 26.75
N ILE A 73 20.85 -5.68 26.84
CA ILE A 73 20.64 -4.30 27.29
C ILE A 73 21.20 -4.12 28.71
N ARG A 74 20.90 -5.03 29.64
CA ARG A 74 21.33 -4.93 31.07
C ARG A 74 22.86 -4.97 31.26
N ARG A 75 23.62 -5.51 30.31
CA ARG A 75 25.08 -5.55 30.38
C ARG A 75 25.74 -4.29 29.80
N GLY A 76 24.96 -3.34 29.27
CA GLY A 76 25.47 -2.17 28.56
C GLY A 76 26.11 -2.47 27.20
N HIS A 77 25.92 -3.69 26.68
CA HIS A 77 26.44 -4.13 25.37
C HIS A 77 25.45 -3.89 24.24
N ALA A 78 24.25 -3.38 24.55
CA ALA A 78 23.22 -3.00 23.61
C ALA A 78 22.60 -1.66 23.98
N LEU A 79 22.42 -0.80 22.98
CA LEU A 79 21.72 0.49 23.08
C LEU A 79 20.44 0.44 22.28
N PRO A 80 19.28 0.39 22.95
CA PRO A 80 17.98 0.31 22.31
C PRO A 80 17.39 1.70 22.07
N PHE A 81 16.69 1.82 20.92
CA PHE A 81 15.91 2.97 20.50
C PHE A 81 14.56 2.51 19.94
N THR A 82 13.60 3.41 19.90
CA THR A 82 12.40 3.27 19.08
C THR A 82 12.63 4.07 17.80
N ALA A 83 12.80 3.39 16.66
CA ALA A 83 12.97 4.05 15.38
C ALA A 83 11.62 4.46 14.79
N ASN A 84 11.47 5.72 14.42
CA ASN A 84 10.24 6.19 13.78
C ASN A 84 10.26 5.87 12.30
N ALA A 85 9.45 4.90 11.89
CA ALA A 85 9.21 4.59 10.48
C ALA A 85 8.11 5.53 9.96
N ARG A 86 8.48 6.61 9.26
CA ARG A 86 7.49 7.51 8.65
C ARG A 86 6.72 6.80 7.55
N SER A 87 5.42 7.07 7.44
CA SER A 87 4.61 6.51 6.37
C SER A 87 5.14 6.90 4.97
N PRO A 88 5.05 5.98 3.98
CA PRO A 88 4.45 4.65 4.04
C PRO A 88 5.36 3.62 4.73
N THR A 89 4.76 2.78 5.59
CA THR A 89 5.43 1.70 6.32
C THR A 89 5.45 0.43 5.48
N ILE A 90 6.14 0.46 4.35
CA ILE A 90 6.28 -0.62 3.37
C ILE A 90 7.78 -0.90 3.19
N THR A 91 8.17 -2.16 3.05
CA THR A 91 9.56 -2.62 3.04
C THR A 91 10.47 -1.82 2.11
N MET A 92 10.18 -1.72 0.80
CA MET A 92 11.08 -1.04 -0.15
C MET A 92 11.28 0.46 0.19
N PRO A 93 10.24 1.29 0.43
CA PRO A 93 10.43 2.66 0.89
C PRO A 93 11.22 2.76 2.19
N ARG A 94 11.04 1.83 3.12
CA ARG A 94 11.77 1.84 4.39
C ARG A 94 13.24 1.49 4.22
N ILE A 95 13.56 0.47 3.41
CA ILE A 95 14.96 0.15 3.06
C ILE A 95 15.63 1.34 2.38
N LYS A 96 14.92 2.05 1.47
CA LYS A 96 15.44 3.30 0.90
C LYS A 96 15.73 4.35 1.97
N ALA A 97 14.81 4.58 2.91
CA ALA A 97 15.01 5.54 4.01
C ALA A 97 16.21 5.17 4.90
N ILE A 98 16.29 3.92 5.31
CA ILE A 98 17.36 3.40 6.17
C ILE A 98 18.74 3.51 5.47
N THR A 99 18.79 3.27 4.16
CA THR A 99 20.05 3.22 3.43
C THR A 99 20.56 4.57 2.92
N THR A 100 19.65 5.46 2.54
CA THR A 100 19.99 6.81 2.05
C THR A 100 19.97 7.85 3.16
N GLY A 101 19.25 7.61 4.27
CA GLY A 101 18.88 8.62 5.26
C GLY A 101 17.84 9.62 4.75
N SER A 102 17.29 9.44 3.56
CA SER A 102 16.27 10.32 2.97
C SER A 102 14.84 9.82 3.27
N ILE A 103 13.88 10.69 3.01
CA ILE A 103 12.48 10.29 3.11
C ILE A 103 12.03 9.79 1.73
N PRO A 104 11.49 8.56 1.64
CA PRO A 104 10.98 8.04 0.39
C PRO A 104 9.83 8.89 -0.14
N SER A 105 9.74 9.01 -1.46
CA SER A 105 8.61 9.64 -2.11
C SER A 105 7.41 8.70 -2.13
N PHE A 106 6.20 9.25 -2.22
CA PHE A 106 5.01 8.41 -2.38
C PHE A 106 4.99 7.65 -3.72
N LEU A 107 5.71 8.15 -4.72
CA LEU A 107 5.91 7.47 -5.99
C LEU A 107 6.67 6.14 -5.82
N ASP A 108 7.58 6.07 -4.84
CA ASP A 108 8.30 4.83 -4.51
C ASP A 108 7.36 3.70 -4.09
N VAL A 109 6.17 4.04 -3.55
CA VAL A 109 5.14 3.04 -3.21
C VAL A 109 4.55 2.42 -4.46
N ILE A 110 4.25 3.25 -5.47
CA ILE A 110 3.69 2.77 -6.75
C ILE A 110 4.70 1.87 -7.46
N LEU A 111 5.97 2.29 -7.48
CA LEU A 111 7.06 1.54 -8.10
C LEU A 111 7.39 0.23 -7.34
N ASN A 112 7.04 0.14 -6.05
CA ASN A 112 7.21 -1.08 -5.26
C ASN A 112 6.35 -2.25 -5.77
N PHE A 113 5.26 -1.98 -6.48
CA PHE A 113 4.43 -3.02 -7.09
C PHE A 113 5.01 -3.55 -8.41
N ASP A 114 6.01 -2.89 -8.98
CA ASP A 114 6.70 -3.34 -10.18
C ASP A 114 8.05 -3.98 -9.84
N GLU A 115 8.03 -5.25 -9.47
CA GLU A 115 9.24 -6.01 -9.14
C GLU A 115 10.22 -6.20 -10.30
N GLY A 116 9.78 -6.01 -11.53
CA GLY A 116 10.62 -6.12 -12.73
C GLY A 116 11.30 -4.82 -13.13
N ASP A 117 10.90 -3.69 -12.53
CA ASP A 117 11.43 -2.38 -12.91
C ASP A 117 12.75 -2.05 -12.22
N THR A 118 13.84 -2.07 -13.01
CA THR A 118 15.17 -1.63 -12.57
C THR A 118 15.30 -0.10 -12.50
N SER A 119 14.30 0.67 -12.93
CA SER A 119 14.33 2.15 -12.88
C SER A 119 14.28 2.71 -11.46
N SER A 120 13.80 1.91 -10.49
CA SER A 120 13.74 2.27 -9.07
C SER A 120 15.03 1.97 -8.31
N THR A 121 16.10 1.50 -8.96
CA THR A 121 17.36 1.13 -8.30
C THR A 121 18.04 2.30 -7.61
N LEU A 122 18.74 2.00 -6.50
CA LEU A 122 19.60 2.95 -5.80
C LEU A 122 21.06 2.92 -6.29
N ALA A 123 21.32 2.25 -7.44
CA ALA A 123 22.67 2.08 -7.98
C ALA A 123 23.42 3.40 -8.23
N ALA A 124 22.69 4.46 -8.59
CA ALA A 124 23.24 5.80 -8.82
C ALA A 124 23.13 6.74 -7.60
N GLN A 125 22.54 6.27 -6.50
CA GLN A 125 22.32 7.07 -5.31
C GLN A 125 23.43 6.86 -4.28
N ASP A 126 23.73 7.94 -3.54
CA ASP A 126 24.63 7.87 -2.40
C ASP A 126 23.91 7.23 -1.21
N THR A 127 24.37 6.07 -0.78
CA THR A 127 23.85 5.28 0.33
C THR A 127 24.99 4.84 1.23
N TRP A 128 24.71 4.48 2.48
CA TRP A 128 25.77 3.93 3.33
C TRP A 128 26.37 2.63 2.76
N LEU A 129 25.60 1.84 1.96
CA LEU A 129 26.15 0.68 1.23
C LEU A 129 27.14 1.11 0.15
N ALA A 130 26.80 2.13 -0.65
CA ALA A 130 27.68 2.67 -1.67
C ALA A 130 28.98 3.25 -1.05
N GLN A 131 28.86 3.92 0.10
CA GLN A 131 29.99 4.44 0.87
C GLN A 131 30.87 3.31 1.42
N MET A 132 30.29 2.24 1.98
CA MET A 132 31.03 1.06 2.44
C MET A 132 31.75 0.35 1.27
N LYS A 133 31.09 0.23 0.10
CA LYS A 133 31.71 -0.32 -1.11
C LYS A 133 32.89 0.55 -1.59
N ALA A 134 32.74 1.87 -1.55
CA ALA A 134 33.82 2.83 -1.93
C ALA A 134 35.00 2.77 -0.96
N LYS A 135 34.76 2.50 0.32
CA LYS A 135 35.80 2.33 1.37
C LYS A 135 36.70 1.12 1.12
N LYS A 136 36.22 0.09 0.40
CA LYS A 136 36.97 -1.14 0.03
C LYS A 136 37.61 -1.86 1.24
N SER A 137 36.96 -1.84 2.41
CA SER A 137 37.48 -2.44 3.64
C SER A 137 37.28 -3.96 3.69
N GLY A 138 36.52 -4.56 2.80
CA GLY A 138 36.22 -6.00 2.71
C GLY A 138 35.05 -6.27 1.80
N LYS A 139 34.67 -7.53 1.64
CA LYS A 139 33.52 -7.93 0.85
C LYS A 139 32.21 -7.53 1.52
N MET A 140 31.17 -7.35 0.71
CA MET A 140 29.80 -7.12 1.15
C MET A 140 28.98 -8.36 0.89
N VAL A 141 28.26 -8.86 1.89
CA VAL A 141 27.40 -10.05 1.78
C VAL A 141 25.96 -9.75 2.18
N MET A 142 25.01 -10.41 1.54
CA MET A 142 23.59 -10.17 1.76
C MET A 142 22.79 -11.47 1.67
N TYR A 143 21.95 -11.73 2.68
CA TYR A 143 21.08 -12.90 2.74
C TYR A 143 19.69 -12.48 3.22
N GLY A 144 18.64 -12.85 2.47
CA GLY A 144 17.25 -12.58 2.82
C GLY A 144 16.45 -11.92 1.71
N ASP A 145 15.54 -11.01 2.06
CA ASP A 145 14.62 -10.39 1.12
C ASP A 145 15.33 -9.86 -0.14
N ASP A 146 14.90 -10.35 -1.29
CA ASP A 146 15.49 -10.02 -2.59
C ASP A 146 15.27 -8.55 -3.01
N THR A 147 14.46 -7.79 -2.27
CA THR A 147 14.32 -6.33 -2.39
C THR A 147 15.69 -5.63 -2.31
N TRP A 148 16.62 -6.14 -1.48
CA TRP A 148 17.97 -5.59 -1.41
C TRP A 148 18.74 -5.76 -2.72
N LEU A 149 18.60 -6.91 -3.38
CA LEU A 149 19.29 -7.18 -4.65
C LEU A 149 18.70 -6.36 -5.81
N LYS A 150 17.41 -6.09 -5.76
CA LYS A 150 16.72 -5.23 -6.74
C LYS A 150 17.09 -3.76 -6.56
N LEU A 151 17.15 -3.28 -5.33
CA LEU A 151 17.55 -1.90 -5.03
C LEU A 151 19.04 -1.64 -5.26
N PHE A 152 19.90 -2.62 -5.00
CA PHE A 152 21.36 -2.52 -5.04
C PHE A 152 21.98 -3.57 -5.97
N PRO A 153 21.70 -3.52 -7.28
CA PRO A 153 22.27 -4.47 -8.23
C PRO A 153 23.82 -4.38 -8.18
N ASP A 154 24.48 -5.52 -8.34
CA ASP A 154 25.95 -5.65 -8.37
C ASP A 154 26.69 -5.05 -7.15
N THR A 155 26.01 -4.85 -6.03
CA THR A 155 26.60 -4.27 -4.82
C THR A 155 27.23 -5.33 -3.94
N PHE A 156 26.65 -6.51 -3.85
CA PHE A 156 27.09 -7.56 -2.95
C PHE A 156 27.97 -8.58 -3.66
N ASP A 157 29.10 -8.98 -3.01
CA ASP A 157 30.04 -9.96 -3.53
C ASP A 157 29.53 -11.40 -3.37
N ARG A 158 28.73 -11.67 -2.32
CA ARG A 158 28.00 -12.90 -2.09
C ARG A 158 26.58 -12.54 -1.65
N ALA A 159 25.62 -13.18 -2.27
CA ALA A 159 24.21 -12.93 -1.94
C ALA A 159 23.34 -14.17 -2.20
N ASP A 160 22.28 -14.31 -1.39
CA ASP A 160 21.20 -15.27 -1.61
C ASP A 160 19.87 -14.59 -1.24
N GLY A 161 19.06 -14.31 -2.28
CA GLY A 161 17.80 -13.60 -2.14
C GLY A 161 16.62 -14.55 -1.97
N THR A 162 15.73 -14.23 -1.04
CA THR A 162 14.44 -14.91 -0.83
C THR A 162 13.29 -14.01 -1.19
N SER A 163 12.25 -14.56 -1.86
CA SER A 163 11.09 -13.77 -2.27
C SER A 163 10.15 -13.48 -1.10
N SER A 164 9.79 -12.21 -0.91
CA SER A 164 8.85 -11.73 0.10
C SER A 164 7.38 -12.02 -0.19
N PHE A 165 7.03 -12.47 -1.42
CA PHE A 165 5.63 -12.59 -1.85
C PHE A 165 4.94 -13.88 -1.42
N PHE A 166 5.67 -14.91 -1.01
CA PHE A 166 5.07 -16.16 -0.58
C PHE A 166 4.80 -16.15 0.94
N VAL A 167 3.93 -15.27 1.39
CA VAL A 167 3.57 -15.05 2.82
C VAL A 167 3.05 -16.30 3.56
N SER A 168 2.90 -17.44 2.91
CA SER A 168 2.55 -18.70 3.56
C SER A 168 3.77 -19.49 4.06
N ASP A 169 4.97 -19.07 3.68
CA ASP A 169 6.22 -19.64 4.15
C ASP A 169 6.76 -18.84 5.33
N PHE A 170 6.78 -19.44 6.51
CA PHE A 170 7.31 -18.85 7.74
C PHE A 170 8.68 -19.43 8.13
N THR A 171 9.11 -20.48 7.45
CA THR A 171 10.21 -21.31 7.90
C THR A 171 11.35 -21.33 6.89
N GLU A 172 11.10 -21.76 5.67
CA GLU A 172 12.15 -21.89 4.65
C GLU A 172 12.72 -20.53 4.22
N VAL A 173 11.88 -19.49 4.20
CA VAL A 173 12.32 -18.11 3.92
C VAL A 173 13.41 -17.65 4.90
N ASP A 174 13.31 -17.99 6.17
CA ASP A 174 14.29 -17.64 7.20
C ASP A 174 15.43 -18.67 7.28
N ASN A 175 15.15 -19.96 7.08
CA ASN A 175 16.18 -20.99 7.01
C ASN A 175 17.20 -20.73 5.90
N ASN A 176 16.72 -20.21 4.76
CA ASN A 176 17.58 -19.82 3.64
C ASN A 176 18.55 -18.69 3.99
N VAL A 177 18.24 -17.87 4.97
CA VAL A 177 19.15 -16.84 5.52
C VAL A 177 20.07 -17.43 6.56
N THR A 178 19.50 -18.11 7.56
CA THR A 178 20.21 -18.63 8.73
C THR A 178 21.32 -19.60 8.36
N ARG A 179 21.15 -20.44 7.34
CA ARG A 179 22.16 -21.41 6.89
C ARG A 179 23.51 -20.80 6.51
N HIS A 180 23.53 -19.54 6.10
CA HIS A 180 24.77 -18.83 5.69
C HIS A 180 25.51 -18.22 6.87
N VAL A 181 24.83 -17.91 7.98
CA VAL A 181 25.39 -17.15 9.10
C VAL A 181 26.59 -17.84 9.75
N PRO A 182 26.57 -19.16 10.09
CA PRO A 182 27.72 -19.80 10.73
C PRO A 182 28.99 -19.79 9.88
N ASP A 183 28.86 -19.88 8.56
CA ASP A 183 30.00 -19.86 7.64
C ASP A 183 30.57 -18.46 7.52
N GLU A 184 29.71 -17.45 7.40
CA GLU A 184 30.15 -16.06 7.30
C GLU A 184 30.76 -15.56 8.60
N LEU A 185 30.32 -15.97 9.75
CA LEU A 185 30.95 -15.64 11.03
C LEU A 185 32.39 -16.20 11.15
N ARG A 186 32.71 -17.28 10.43
CA ARG A 186 34.08 -17.84 10.34
C ARG A 186 34.93 -17.15 9.27
N ASN A 187 34.31 -16.59 8.25
CA ASN A 187 35.00 -15.87 7.18
C ASN A 187 35.56 -14.54 7.66
N LYS A 188 36.80 -14.22 7.20
CA LYS A 188 37.49 -12.97 7.59
C LYS A 188 37.45 -11.90 6.49
N ASP A 189 36.91 -12.22 5.33
CA ASP A 189 37.03 -11.41 4.09
C ASP A 189 35.92 -10.35 3.90
N TRP A 190 34.89 -10.36 4.73
CA TRP A 190 33.79 -9.41 4.65
C TRP A 190 33.92 -8.25 5.64
N SER A 191 33.40 -7.10 5.28
CA SER A 191 33.24 -5.91 6.13
C SER A 191 31.80 -5.54 6.45
N THR A 192 30.87 -5.99 5.61
CA THR A 192 29.43 -5.68 5.75
C THR A 192 28.62 -6.94 5.46
N MET A 193 27.76 -7.31 6.41
CA MET A 193 26.79 -8.39 6.27
C MET A 193 25.41 -7.83 6.49
N VAL A 194 24.53 -7.99 5.50
CA VAL A 194 23.10 -7.62 5.57
C VAL A 194 22.30 -8.90 5.67
N LEU A 195 21.44 -9.00 6.68
CA LEU A 195 20.53 -10.11 6.92
C LEU A 195 19.10 -9.57 6.98
N HIS A 196 18.16 -10.12 6.21
CA HIS A 196 16.76 -9.68 6.23
C HIS A 196 15.82 -10.88 6.35
N TYR A 197 15.16 -10.98 7.49
CA TYR A 197 14.26 -12.06 7.89
C TYR A 197 12.81 -11.65 7.69
N LEU A 198 12.04 -12.48 7.01
CA LEU A 198 10.65 -12.23 6.62
C LEU A 198 9.62 -13.04 7.45
N GLY A 199 10.08 -14.03 8.21
CA GLY A 199 9.17 -14.99 8.85
C GLY A 199 8.21 -14.36 9.85
N LEU A 200 8.60 -13.32 10.61
CA LEU A 200 7.72 -12.59 11.53
C LEU A 200 6.65 -11.81 10.79
N ASP A 201 7.02 -11.13 9.72
CA ASP A 201 6.10 -10.39 8.86
C ASP A 201 5.07 -11.32 8.20
N HIS A 202 5.52 -12.43 7.61
CA HIS A 202 4.66 -13.44 7.02
C HIS A 202 3.66 -14.04 8.01
N ILE A 203 4.09 -14.32 9.27
CA ILE A 203 3.19 -14.77 10.33
C ILE A 203 2.15 -13.70 10.63
N GLY A 204 2.57 -12.44 10.74
CA GLY A 204 1.68 -11.30 10.98
C GLY A 204 0.60 -11.22 9.92
N HIS A 205 0.96 -11.20 8.65
CA HIS A 205 0.02 -11.12 7.52
C HIS A 205 -0.93 -12.32 7.43
N LYS A 206 -0.44 -13.52 7.71
CA LYS A 206 -1.22 -14.75 7.51
C LYS A 206 -2.08 -15.11 8.71
N ALA A 207 -1.56 -14.92 9.91
CA ALA A 207 -2.14 -15.44 11.15
C ALA A 207 -2.36 -14.37 12.23
N GLY A 208 -1.90 -13.15 12.02
CA GLY A 208 -1.96 -12.03 12.94
C GLY A 208 -0.83 -12.00 13.98
N PRO A 209 -0.55 -10.82 14.58
CA PRO A 209 0.55 -10.64 15.53
C PRO A 209 0.37 -11.40 16.84
N SER A 210 -0.86 -11.78 17.18
CA SER A 210 -1.20 -12.59 18.37
C SER A 210 -1.19 -14.10 18.07
N SER A 211 -0.71 -14.52 16.90
CA SER A 211 -0.62 -15.91 16.49
C SER A 211 0.24 -16.75 17.45
N PRO A 212 -0.14 -18.01 17.73
CA PRO A 212 0.73 -18.95 18.45
C PRO A 212 2.12 -19.17 17.83
N ASN A 213 2.25 -18.90 16.51
CA ASN A 213 3.51 -19.02 15.78
C ASN A 213 4.47 -17.85 16.02
N MET A 214 3.95 -16.69 16.48
CA MET A 214 4.75 -15.46 16.65
C MET A 214 5.84 -15.64 17.71
N VAL A 215 5.49 -16.06 18.91
CA VAL A 215 6.44 -16.23 20.03
C VAL A 215 7.57 -17.24 19.75
N PRO A 216 7.28 -18.44 19.17
CA PRO A 216 8.34 -19.35 18.74
C PRO A 216 9.32 -18.73 17.74
N LYS A 217 8.81 -18.00 16.75
CA LYS A 217 9.63 -17.33 15.73
C LYS A 217 10.49 -16.20 16.33
N GLN A 218 9.94 -15.42 17.26
CA GLN A 218 10.71 -14.40 18.00
C GLN A 218 11.87 -15.03 18.78
N ARG A 219 11.65 -16.20 19.41
CA ARG A 219 12.70 -16.93 20.14
C ARG A 219 13.78 -17.48 19.20
N GLU A 220 13.41 -17.88 18.00
CA GLU A 220 14.35 -18.30 16.96
C GLU A 220 15.26 -17.12 16.56
N MET A 221 14.68 -15.94 16.32
CA MET A 221 15.46 -14.73 16.03
C MET A 221 16.37 -14.32 17.21
N ASP A 222 15.87 -14.38 18.44
CA ASP A 222 16.65 -14.14 19.65
C ASP A 222 17.88 -15.08 19.76
N ALA A 223 17.69 -16.34 19.43
CA ALA A 223 18.78 -17.35 19.46
C ALA A 223 19.85 -17.01 18.41
N LEU A 224 19.45 -16.59 17.23
CA LEU A 224 20.37 -16.19 16.17
C LEU A 224 21.16 -14.91 16.52
N VAL A 225 20.49 -13.90 17.06
CA VAL A 225 21.19 -12.69 17.54
C VAL A 225 22.19 -13.03 18.62
N LYS A 226 21.85 -13.94 19.51
CA LYS A 226 22.78 -14.45 20.54
C LYS A 226 23.97 -15.19 19.93
N GLU A 227 23.76 -15.99 18.88
CA GLU A 227 24.84 -16.67 18.16
C GLU A 227 25.81 -15.65 17.53
N ILE A 228 25.28 -14.65 16.80
CA ILE A 228 26.09 -13.59 16.19
C ILE A 228 26.85 -12.82 17.27
N TYR A 229 26.17 -12.44 18.36
CA TYR A 229 26.82 -11.72 19.46
C TYR A 229 27.94 -12.53 20.11
N ASN A 230 27.71 -13.83 20.40
CA ASN A 230 28.75 -14.71 20.95
C ASN A 230 29.94 -14.83 20.02
N ALA A 231 29.72 -14.87 18.69
CA ALA A 231 30.83 -14.88 17.74
C ALA A 231 31.62 -13.56 17.78
N ILE A 232 30.95 -12.40 17.90
CA ILE A 232 31.58 -11.09 18.05
C ILE A 232 32.42 -11.03 19.33
N GLU A 233 31.96 -11.62 20.44
CA GLU A 233 32.67 -11.63 21.72
C GLU A 233 33.83 -12.61 21.71
N SER A 234 33.75 -13.73 20.99
CA SER A 234 34.71 -14.83 21.08
C SER A 234 35.77 -14.87 19.98
N HIS A 235 35.53 -14.23 18.82
CA HIS A 235 36.47 -14.26 17.69
C HIS A 235 37.20 -12.94 17.52
N ASP A 236 38.55 -12.93 17.61
CA ASP A 236 39.36 -11.74 17.48
C ASP A 236 39.09 -10.90 16.22
N HIS A 237 38.83 -11.56 15.09
CA HIS A 237 38.55 -10.87 13.82
C HIS A 237 37.18 -10.20 13.79
N LEU A 238 36.26 -10.52 14.71
CA LEU A 238 34.96 -9.87 14.86
C LEU A 238 34.89 -8.89 16.03
N ALA A 239 35.95 -8.77 16.85
CA ALA A 239 35.93 -7.97 18.06
C ALA A 239 35.60 -6.47 17.83
N SER A 240 35.78 -5.96 16.60
CA SER A 240 35.44 -4.61 16.20
C SER A 240 34.18 -4.52 15.34
N THR A 241 33.28 -5.50 15.47
CA THR A 241 32.01 -5.57 14.73
C THR A 241 30.90 -4.85 15.50
N LEU A 242 30.13 -4.06 14.76
CA LEU A 242 28.86 -3.49 15.20
C LEU A 242 27.72 -4.37 14.64
N LEU A 243 26.88 -4.92 15.48
CA LEU A 243 25.62 -5.53 15.09
C LEU A 243 24.50 -4.49 15.27
N VAL A 244 23.79 -4.17 14.19
CA VAL A 244 22.59 -3.32 14.21
C VAL A 244 21.39 -4.19 13.91
N LEU A 245 20.48 -4.24 14.85
CA LEU A 245 19.19 -4.91 14.70
C LEU A 245 18.10 -3.86 14.57
N CYS A 246 17.35 -3.88 13.47
CA CYS A 246 16.22 -2.97 13.31
C CYS A 246 15.03 -3.66 12.62
N GLY A 247 13.82 -3.16 12.87
CA GLY A 247 12.68 -3.39 12.00
C GLY A 247 12.64 -2.35 10.88
N ASP A 248 12.29 -2.73 9.68
CA ASP A 248 11.99 -1.79 8.61
C ASP A 248 10.66 -1.06 8.87
N HIS A 249 9.70 -1.76 9.42
CA HIS A 249 8.43 -1.27 9.97
C HIS A 249 7.94 -2.21 11.08
N GLY A 250 6.85 -1.84 11.73
CA GLY A 250 6.11 -2.72 12.62
C GLY A 250 4.78 -3.14 12.00
N MET A 251 3.85 -3.63 12.82
CA MET A 251 2.52 -4.10 12.41
C MET A 251 1.42 -3.55 13.31
N ASN A 252 0.22 -3.39 12.75
CA ASN A 252 -0.98 -3.14 13.52
C ASN A 252 -1.59 -4.44 14.09
N ASP A 253 -2.62 -4.33 14.93
CA ASP A 253 -3.28 -5.47 15.56
C ASP A 253 -3.95 -6.45 14.57
N ALA A 254 -4.17 -6.02 13.33
CA ALA A 254 -4.69 -6.86 12.25
C ALA A 254 -3.60 -7.64 11.50
N GLY A 255 -2.31 -7.43 11.83
CA GLY A 255 -1.18 -8.03 11.14
C GLY A 255 -0.87 -7.39 9.78
N ASN A 256 -1.24 -6.13 9.59
CA ASN A 256 -0.97 -5.36 8.38
C ASN A 256 -0.03 -4.19 8.69
N HIS A 257 0.59 -3.65 7.65
CA HIS A 257 1.42 -2.46 7.67
C HIS A 257 1.19 -1.61 6.41
N GLY A 258 1.83 -0.44 6.29
CA GLY A 258 1.68 0.48 5.16
C GLY A 258 0.96 1.77 5.52
N ALA A 259 0.41 1.87 6.75
CA ALA A 259 -0.28 3.04 7.27
C ALA A 259 0.55 3.78 8.34
N SER A 260 -0.09 4.35 9.35
CA SER A 260 0.55 5.23 10.35
C SER A 260 0.17 4.88 11.79
N SER A 261 -0.35 3.67 12.05
CA SER A 261 -0.65 3.28 13.42
C SER A 261 0.63 3.21 14.27
N PRO A 262 0.57 3.46 15.59
CA PRO A 262 1.76 3.40 16.44
C PRO A 262 2.51 2.07 16.35
N GLY A 263 1.78 0.95 16.22
CA GLY A 263 2.38 -0.37 16.02
C GLY A 263 3.16 -0.51 14.72
N GLU A 264 2.76 0.19 13.65
CA GLU A 264 3.44 0.16 12.35
C GLU A 264 4.65 1.10 12.31
N THR A 265 4.55 2.26 12.99
CA THR A 265 5.55 3.34 12.90
C THR A 265 6.63 3.30 13.96
N SER A 266 6.59 2.33 14.89
CA SER A 266 7.51 2.25 16.03
C SER A 266 8.33 0.94 16.06
N PRO A 267 9.03 0.56 14.95
CA PRO A 267 9.92 -0.60 14.98
C PRO A 267 11.09 -0.41 15.95
N ALA A 268 11.62 -1.51 16.45
CA ALA A 268 12.78 -1.52 17.31
C ALA A 268 14.06 -1.20 16.52
N LEU A 269 15.00 -0.50 17.16
CA LEU A 269 16.37 -0.29 16.68
C LEU A 269 17.33 -0.54 17.83
N VAL A 270 18.26 -1.48 17.67
CA VAL A 270 19.21 -1.82 18.72
C VAL A 270 20.60 -1.93 18.13
N PHE A 271 21.54 -1.17 18.68
CA PHE A 271 22.97 -1.29 18.38
C PHE A 271 23.62 -2.21 19.42
N ILE A 272 24.37 -3.20 18.96
CA ILE A 272 24.91 -4.26 19.82
C ILE A 272 26.40 -4.45 19.56
N SER A 273 27.23 -4.32 20.59
CA SER A 273 28.65 -4.66 20.58
C SER A 273 29.20 -4.65 22.03
N PRO A 274 30.18 -5.48 22.38
CA PRO A 274 30.90 -5.35 23.67
C PRO A 274 31.51 -3.96 23.88
N LYS A 275 31.92 -3.27 22.82
CA LYS A 275 32.50 -1.92 22.90
C LYS A 275 31.52 -0.85 23.41
N LEU A 276 30.21 -1.07 23.29
CA LEU A 276 29.19 -0.12 23.78
C LEU A 276 29.23 0.07 25.31
N SER A 277 29.78 -0.90 26.05
CA SER A 277 29.95 -0.76 27.49
C SER A 277 30.78 0.48 27.89
N ALA A 278 31.63 0.98 27.00
CA ALA A 278 32.41 2.20 27.25
C ALA A 278 31.56 3.47 27.37
N ILE A 279 30.40 3.51 26.77
CA ILE A 279 29.51 4.69 26.70
C ILE A 279 28.18 4.51 27.45
N SER A 280 27.82 3.29 27.75
CA SER A 280 26.49 2.95 28.32
C SER A 280 26.38 3.15 29.84
N SER A 281 27.47 3.40 30.55
CA SER A 281 27.50 3.49 32.01
C SER A 281 26.59 4.56 32.64
N ASN A 282 26.26 5.61 31.89
CA ASN A 282 25.41 6.72 32.33
C ASN A 282 23.98 6.70 31.78
N MET A 283 23.61 5.64 31.06
CA MET A 283 22.31 5.53 30.42
C MET A 283 21.33 4.72 31.26
N ASN A 284 20.06 5.13 31.32
CA ASN A 284 19.00 4.32 31.90
C ASN A 284 18.60 3.22 30.91
N LEU A 285 19.15 2.02 31.12
CA LEU A 285 18.96 0.84 30.27
C LEU A 285 17.96 -0.15 30.89
N GLU A 286 17.00 0.31 31.67
CA GLU A 286 15.98 -0.57 32.22
C GLU A 286 15.07 -1.12 31.13
N SER A 287 14.88 -2.42 31.12
CA SER A 287 13.93 -3.07 30.20
C SER A 287 12.50 -2.70 30.58
N PRO A 288 11.63 -2.26 29.68
CA PRO A 288 10.25 -1.95 29.98
C PRO A 288 9.53 -3.19 30.51
N THR A 289 8.80 -3.03 31.60
CA THR A 289 8.10 -4.12 32.32
C THR A 289 6.59 -4.14 32.04
N SER A 290 6.03 -3.08 31.48
CA SER A 290 4.60 -2.94 31.15
C SER A 290 4.40 -2.64 29.66
N TYR A 291 3.29 -3.13 29.13
CA TYR A 291 2.83 -2.79 27.79
C TYR A 291 2.46 -1.30 27.71
N ARG A 292 2.79 -0.67 26.58
CA ARG A 292 2.46 0.73 26.27
C ARG A 292 1.80 0.79 24.90
N ASP A 293 0.65 1.41 24.84
CA ASP A 293 -0.14 1.55 23.60
C ASP A 293 0.53 2.45 22.54
N ASP A 294 1.45 3.33 22.99
CA ASP A 294 2.23 4.23 22.14
C ASP A 294 3.51 3.60 21.60
N PHE A 295 3.85 2.37 22.01
CA PHE A 295 5.09 1.64 21.69
C PHE A 295 6.40 2.40 21.98
N ASN A 296 6.35 3.53 22.71
CA ASN A 296 7.53 4.33 23.08
C ASN A 296 8.20 3.74 24.32
N TYR A 297 9.00 2.72 24.13
CA TYR A 297 9.72 2.04 25.21
C TYR A 297 11.09 2.64 25.48
N TYR A 298 11.73 3.27 24.48
CA TYR A 298 13.08 3.83 24.53
C TYR A 298 13.13 5.20 23.85
N SER A 299 14.29 5.84 23.84
CA SER A 299 14.51 7.11 23.14
C SER A 299 14.08 6.99 21.68
N LYS A 300 13.29 7.95 21.22
CA LYS A 300 12.78 7.98 19.85
C LYS A 300 13.80 8.63 18.92
N VAL A 301 14.11 7.95 17.81
CA VAL A 301 14.94 8.43 16.72
C VAL A 301 14.21 8.21 15.39
N GLU A 302 14.61 8.89 14.33
CA GLU A 302 14.09 8.63 12.99
C GLU A 302 14.88 7.48 12.33
N GLN A 303 14.26 6.69 11.46
CA GLN A 303 14.99 5.66 10.70
C GLN A 303 16.08 6.27 9.80
N SER A 304 15.87 7.49 9.32
CA SER A 304 16.89 8.23 8.56
C SER A 304 18.17 8.52 9.36
N ASP A 305 18.11 8.54 10.71
CA ASP A 305 19.23 8.79 11.59
C ASP A 305 20.26 7.63 11.59
N ILE A 306 19.84 6.47 11.09
CA ILE A 306 20.72 5.30 10.94
C ILE A 306 21.89 5.61 10.01
N ALA A 307 21.66 6.24 8.85
CA ALA A 307 22.68 6.48 7.85
C ALA A 307 23.83 7.39 8.34
N PRO A 308 23.59 8.59 8.91
CA PRO A 308 24.66 9.43 9.43
C PRO A 308 25.34 8.83 10.66
N THR A 309 24.58 8.09 11.49
CA THR A 309 25.13 7.41 12.66
C THR A 309 26.09 6.28 12.25
N LEU A 310 25.73 5.47 11.26
CA LEU A 310 26.63 4.47 10.68
C LEU A 310 27.86 5.12 10.04
N GLY A 311 27.70 6.29 9.39
CA GLY A 311 28.80 7.06 8.83
C GLY A 311 29.85 7.41 9.87
N ALA A 312 29.41 7.90 11.04
CA ALA A 312 30.29 8.21 12.16
C ALA A 312 30.94 6.94 12.75
N LEU A 313 30.14 5.91 13.02
CA LEU A 313 30.59 4.69 13.70
C LEU A 313 31.50 3.81 12.83
N LEU A 314 31.38 3.85 11.52
CA LEU A 314 32.13 3.04 10.57
C LEU A 314 33.13 3.83 9.71
N GLY A 315 33.18 5.17 9.84
CA GLY A 315 34.17 6.04 9.21
C GLY A 315 33.98 6.18 7.69
N PHE A 316 32.77 6.60 7.26
CA PHE A 316 32.49 7.04 5.91
C PHE A 316 31.69 8.36 5.91
N PRO A 317 31.73 9.16 4.83
CA PRO A 317 30.99 10.42 4.75
C PRO A 317 29.46 10.19 4.84
N VAL A 318 28.75 11.15 5.45
CA VAL A 318 27.29 11.13 5.46
C VAL A 318 26.76 11.19 4.02
N PRO A 319 25.83 10.31 3.61
CA PRO A 319 25.29 10.30 2.26
C PRO A 319 24.69 11.64 1.83
N ARG A 320 24.86 12.05 0.56
CA ARG A 320 24.50 13.40 0.07
C ARG A 320 23.07 13.80 0.28
N ASN A 321 22.15 12.86 0.11
CA ASN A 321 20.70 13.12 0.22
C ASN A 321 20.14 12.75 1.60
N ASN A 322 21.01 12.58 2.60
CA ASN A 322 20.60 12.25 3.95
C ASN A 322 19.90 13.45 4.62
N LEU A 323 18.75 13.18 5.25
CA LEU A 323 18.02 14.11 6.11
C LEU A 323 18.12 13.71 7.60
N GLY A 324 18.75 12.55 7.89
CA GLY A 324 18.89 12.05 9.24
C GLY A 324 19.88 12.84 10.06
N ALA A 325 19.67 12.84 11.37
CA ALA A 325 20.55 13.43 12.36
C ALA A 325 21.42 12.37 13.06
N LEU A 326 22.66 12.68 13.35
CA LEU A 326 23.53 11.81 14.14
C LEU A 326 22.89 11.57 15.52
N ILE A 327 22.75 10.32 15.93
CA ILE A 327 22.27 9.95 17.26
C ILE A 327 23.33 10.34 18.30
N GLN A 328 23.04 11.36 19.10
CA GLN A 328 23.99 12.02 19.99
C GLN A 328 24.53 11.11 21.12
N GLU A 329 23.78 10.06 21.46
CA GLU A 329 24.16 9.06 22.48
C GLU A 329 25.48 8.35 22.14
N PHE A 330 25.90 8.36 20.88
CA PHE A 330 27.18 7.79 20.44
C PHE A 330 28.37 8.76 20.52
N LEU A 331 28.15 10.06 20.71
CA LEU A 331 29.26 11.06 20.79
C LEU A 331 30.34 10.73 21.85
N PRO A 332 30.04 10.14 23.02
CA PRO A 332 31.06 9.78 23.99
C PRO A 332 32.11 8.77 23.52
N PHE A 333 31.93 8.08 22.38
CA PHE A 333 33.01 7.28 21.79
C PHE A 333 34.24 8.08 21.41
N TRP A 334 34.07 9.37 21.10
CA TRP A 334 35.17 10.26 20.75
C TRP A 334 35.50 11.15 21.95
N SER A 335 36.66 10.89 22.57
CA SER A 335 37.12 11.64 23.74
C SER A 335 37.58 13.05 23.43
N LYS A 336 37.97 13.31 22.17
CA LYS A 336 38.40 14.65 21.74
C LYS A 336 37.19 15.49 21.39
N ARG A 337 37.17 16.72 21.92
CA ARG A 337 36.13 17.71 21.62
C ARG A 337 36.00 17.96 20.11
N ASP A 338 37.12 18.14 19.42
CA ASP A 338 37.17 18.48 18.00
C ASP A 338 36.57 17.35 17.13
N ASP A 339 36.76 16.08 17.55
CA ASP A 339 36.15 14.94 16.88
C ASP A 339 34.62 14.96 17.01
N GLN A 340 34.10 15.29 18.21
CA GLN A 340 32.66 15.42 18.43
C GLN A 340 32.05 16.58 17.64
N ILE A 341 32.74 17.75 17.64
CA ILE A 341 32.31 18.92 16.85
C ILE A 341 32.27 18.60 15.36
N GLN A 342 33.35 17.97 14.83
CA GLN A 342 33.42 17.61 13.42
C GLN A 342 32.23 16.74 12.96
N LEU A 343 31.86 15.75 13.75
CA LEU A 343 30.77 14.83 13.38
C LEU A 343 29.44 15.58 13.25
N LEU A 344 29.13 16.44 14.22
CA LEU A 344 27.88 17.21 14.20
C LEU A 344 27.89 18.26 13.09
N VAL A 345 29.01 18.97 12.90
CA VAL A 345 29.14 19.99 11.84
C VAL A 345 29.07 19.37 10.44
N ARG A 346 29.71 18.21 10.21
CA ARG A 346 29.62 17.49 8.92
C ARG A 346 28.21 17.09 8.59
N ASN A 347 27.45 16.57 9.56
CA ASN A 347 26.04 16.26 9.34
C ASN A 347 25.21 17.53 9.06
N ALA A 348 25.43 18.60 9.83
CA ALA A 348 24.71 19.85 9.63
C ALA A 348 25.03 20.50 8.27
N ARG A 349 26.30 20.54 7.84
CA ARG A 349 26.69 21.08 6.52
C ARG A 349 26.10 20.26 5.37
N GLN A 350 26.06 18.94 5.52
CA GLN A 350 25.45 18.05 4.53
C GLN A 350 23.94 18.34 4.39
N ILE A 351 23.19 18.54 5.51
CA ILE A 351 21.79 18.95 5.48
C ILE A 351 21.62 20.35 4.89
N LEU A 352 22.52 21.31 5.22
CA LEU A 352 22.50 22.65 4.64
C LEU A 352 22.66 22.64 3.12
N THR A 353 23.44 21.71 2.55
CA THR A 353 23.56 21.57 1.09
C THR A 353 22.23 21.21 0.44
N ILE A 354 21.44 20.33 1.07
CA ILE A 354 20.08 20.00 0.58
C ILE A 354 19.13 21.19 0.79
N PHE A 355 19.26 21.86 1.91
CA PHE A 355 18.48 23.04 2.27
C PHE A 355 18.68 24.18 1.24
N GLU A 356 19.91 24.46 0.88
CA GLU A 356 20.29 25.42 -0.15
C GLU A 356 19.76 25.02 -1.54
N ALA A 357 19.88 23.73 -1.91
CA ALA A 357 19.31 23.20 -3.16
C ALA A 357 17.77 23.27 -3.21
N THR A 358 17.10 23.31 -2.05
CA THR A 358 15.64 23.31 -1.95
C THR A 358 15.09 24.73 -1.91
N PHE A 359 15.71 25.63 -1.15
CA PHE A 359 15.18 26.98 -0.89
C PHE A 359 15.94 28.11 -1.62
N GLY A 360 17.07 27.76 -2.27
CA GLY A 360 17.95 28.74 -2.90
C GLY A 360 19.07 29.23 -1.98
N ALA A 361 20.19 29.65 -2.60
CA ALA A 361 21.34 30.19 -1.89
C ALA A 361 21.04 31.54 -1.19
N ASP A 362 20.14 32.35 -1.75
CA ASP A 362 19.75 33.67 -1.25
C ASP A 362 19.26 33.62 0.20
N LEU A 363 18.68 32.49 0.65
CA LEU A 363 18.17 32.34 2.01
C LEU A 363 19.31 32.33 3.04
N LEU A 364 20.43 31.67 2.73
CA LEU A 364 21.62 31.65 3.59
C LEU A 364 22.33 33.04 3.61
N GLU A 365 22.27 33.80 2.51
CA GLU A 365 22.77 35.19 2.49
C GLU A 365 21.87 36.09 3.34
N GLN A 366 20.55 35.96 3.25
CA GLN A 366 19.60 36.74 4.09
C GLN A 366 19.79 36.44 5.59
N SER A 367 20.16 35.23 5.97
CA SER A 367 20.39 34.86 7.37
C SER A 367 21.62 35.55 8.00
N GLN A 368 22.46 36.22 7.20
CA GLN A 368 23.57 37.05 7.70
C GLN A 368 23.11 38.42 8.15
N ASP A 369 21.90 38.87 7.79
CA ASP A 369 21.34 40.13 8.25
C ASP A 369 20.62 39.95 9.60
N GLU A 370 21.19 40.56 10.65
CA GLU A 370 20.57 40.53 11.98
C GLU A 370 19.14 41.10 12.02
N SER A 371 18.80 42.00 11.12
CA SER A 371 17.44 42.57 11.06
C SER A 371 16.42 41.52 10.56
N ALA A 372 16.76 40.72 9.57
CA ALA A 372 15.95 39.64 9.05
C ALA A 372 15.79 38.50 10.08
N CYS A 373 16.80 38.30 10.93
CA CYS A 373 16.80 37.24 11.94
C CYS A 373 16.08 37.61 13.26
N ARG A 374 15.66 38.89 13.45
CA ARG A 374 14.88 39.28 14.66
C ARG A 374 13.45 38.82 14.62
N ASP A 375 12.84 38.84 13.43
CA ASP A 375 11.46 38.36 13.20
C ASP A 375 11.43 37.69 11.81
N PRO A 376 11.88 36.43 11.71
CA PRO A 376 11.99 35.75 10.42
C PRO A 376 10.60 35.58 9.80
N GLU A 377 10.47 35.91 8.51
CA GLU A 377 9.21 35.89 7.76
C GLU A 377 8.64 34.46 7.64
N ASP A 378 9.53 33.44 7.63
CA ASP A 378 9.13 32.05 7.50
C ASP A 378 10.06 31.10 8.31
N GLU A 379 9.67 29.85 8.44
CA GLU A 379 10.40 28.83 9.17
C GLU A 379 11.77 28.49 8.54
N PRO A 380 11.95 28.41 7.20
CA PRO A 380 13.24 28.23 6.57
C PRO A 380 14.24 29.35 6.94
N LEU A 381 13.86 30.61 6.88
CA LEU A 381 14.73 31.71 7.28
C LEU A 381 15.08 31.64 8.78
N GLY A 382 14.09 31.30 9.61
CA GLY A 382 14.31 31.09 11.04
C GLY A 382 15.36 30.03 11.34
N LEU A 383 15.34 28.89 10.62
CA LEU A 383 16.34 27.83 10.74
C LEU A 383 17.72 28.25 10.22
N ALA A 384 17.78 29.00 9.11
CA ALA A 384 19.03 29.53 8.60
C ALA A 384 19.69 30.50 9.60
N CYS A 385 18.88 31.36 10.23
CA CYS A 385 19.35 32.29 11.29
C CYS A 385 19.82 31.52 12.54
N GLU A 386 19.12 30.46 12.93
CA GLU A 386 19.55 29.63 14.08
C GLU A 386 20.85 28.92 13.80
N TRP A 387 21.05 28.41 12.58
CA TRP A 387 22.34 27.86 12.16
C TRP A 387 23.49 28.89 12.26
N GLN A 388 23.31 30.10 11.80
CA GLN A 388 24.31 31.16 11.88
C GLN A 388 24.72 31.42 13.34
N ARG A 389 23.77 31.41 14.28
CA ARG A 389 24.08 31.57 15.72
C ARG A 389 24.92 30.40 16.26
N ILE A 390 24.52 29.14 15.90
CA ILE A 390 25.20 27.92 16.31
C ILE A 390 26.64 27.92 15.75
N ASP A 391 26.83 28.30 14.49
CA ASP A 391 28.16 28.32 13.86
C ASP A 391 29.03 29.45 14.41
N THR A 392 28.47 30.65 14.68
CA THR A 392 29.17 31.76 15.34
C THR A 392 29.60 31.39 16.77
N GLN A 393 28.74 30.70 17.53
CA GLN A 393 29.09 30.21 18.86
C GLN A 393 30.23 29.20 18.78
N ARG A 394 30.22 28.28 17.83
CA ARG A 394 31.30 27.33 17.56
C ARG A 394 32.62 28.00 17.28
N GLN A 395 32.65 29.06 16.47
CA GLN A 395 33.87 29.84 16.16
C GLN A 395 34.43 30.55 17.37
N SER A 396 33.64 30.77 18.41
CA SER A 396 34.09 31.40 19.65
C SER A 396 34.73 30.46 20.66
N PHE A 397 34.77 29.13 20.38
CA PHE A 397 35.33 28.14 21.29
C PHE A 397 36.83 28.32 21.44
N LYS A 398 37.32 28.43 22.69
CA LYS A 398 38.75 28.49 23.03
C LYS A 398 39.34 27.09 23.02
N ASP A 399 40.60 26.97 22.59
CA ASP A 399 41.38 25.75 22.69
C ASP A 399 41.41 25.22 24.13
N ASP A 400 41.33 23.88 24.31
CA ASP A 400 41.36 23.17 25.59
C ASP A 400 40.11 23.21 26.51
N SER A 401 38.99 23.84 26.10
CA SER A 401 37.75 23.72 26.89
C SER A 401 36.98 22.43 26.52
N PRO A 402 36.26 21.74 27.45
CA PRO A 402 35.37 20.66 27.12
C PRO A 402 34.27 21.18 26.18
N ILE A 403 33.64 20.25 25.43
CA ILE A 403 32.52 20.63 24.55
C ILE A 403 31.37 21.17 25.41
N ASP A 404 30.82 22.30 24.96
CA ASP A 404 29.64 22.87 25.60
C ASP A 404 28.40 22.01 25.36
N SER A 405 27.81 21.49 26.42
CA SER A 405 26.60 20.65 26.35
C SER A 405 25.38 21.44 25.84
N GLU A 406 25.32 22.76 26.07
CA GLU A 406 24.27 23.61 25.53
C GLU A 406 24.38 23.72 24.00
N TRP A 407 25.62 23.88 23.50
CA TRP A 407 25.89 23.90 22.07
C TRP A 407 25.53 22.53 21.39
N VAL A 408 25.91 21.40 22.01
CA VAL A 408 25.54 20.06 21.50
C VAL A 408 24.03 19.91 21.44
N SER A 409 23.32 20.36 22.47
CA SER A 409 21.85 20.34 22.49
C SER A 409 21.27 21.27 21.44
N ALA A 410 21.84 22.45 21.21
CA ALA A 410 21.37 23.40 20.21
C ALA A 410 21.52 22.86 18.78
N ILE A 411 22.69 22.34 18.42
CA ILE A 411 22.92 21.76 17.08
C ILE A 411 22.08 20.50 16.85
N SER A 412 21.92 19.63 17.86
CA SER A 412 21.09 18.45 17.76
C SER A 412 19.62 18.82 17.59
N LYS A 413 19.14 19.83 18.27
CA LYS A 413 17.79 20.39 18.11
C LYS A 413 17.58 21.00 16.72
N TRP A 414 18.58 21.72 16.24
CA TRP A 414 18.57 22.30 14.89
C TRP A 414 18.50 21.19 13.83
N LEU A 415 19.34 20.15 13.95
CA LEU A 415 19.32 18.99 13.06
C LEU A 415 17.91 18.33 13.01
N GLY A 416 17.31 18.11 14.17
CA GLY A 416 15.95 17.54 14.25
C GLY A 416 14.89 18.45 13.62
N ARG A 417 14.95 19.76 13.85
CA ARG A 417 14.02 20.72 13.23
C ARG A 417 14.23 20.84 11.72
N ALA A 418 15.48 20.84 11.25
CA ALA A 418 15.77 20.84 9.83
C ALA A 418 15.26 19.55 9.16
N GLN A 419 15.46 18.40 9.80
CA GLN A 419 14.91 17.12 9.40
C GLN A 419 13.38 17.15 9.30
N ASP A 420 12.71 17.71 10.32
CA ASP A 420 11.24 17.82 10.33
C ASP A 420 10.73 18.76 9.23
N LEU A 421 11.36 19.92 9.07
CA LEU A 421 11.01 20.87 8.00
C LEU A 421 11.17 20.21 6.63
N MET A 422 12.35 19.64 6.35
CA MET A 422 12.63 18.98 5.06
C MET A 422 11.73 17.77 4.81
N SER A 423 11.32 17.09 5.88
CA SER A 423 10.36 15.99 5.82
C SER A 423 8.96 16.47 5.49
N ASN A 424 8.54 17.55 6.12
CA ASN A 424 7.24 18.17 5.88
C ASN A 424 7.17 18.84 4.50
N MET A 425 8.30 19.33 3.99
CA MET A 425 8.43 19.90 2.65
C MET A 425 8.49 18.86 1.52
N ALA A 426 8.53 17.58 1.84
CA ALA A 426 8.10 16.56 0.89
C ALA A 426 6.69 16.86 0.34
N SER A 427 6.01 17.85 0.91
CA SER A 427 4.71 18.41 0.59
C SER A 427 4.78 19.77 -0.15
N ASN A 428 5.85 20.07 -0.84
CA ASN A 428 5.86 21.28 -1.67
C ASN A 428 5.06 21.05 -2.96
N TYR A 429 3.77 21.34 -2.87
CA TYR A 429 2.79 21.10 -3.94
C TYR A 429 2.91 22.13 -5.05
N ASP A 430 2.92 21.69 -6.31
CA ASP A 430 2.81 22.57 -7.47
C ASP A 430 1.35 23.06 -7.60
N MET A 431 1.04 24.20 -6.98
CA MET A 431 -0.31 24.78 -6.96
C MET A 431 -0.89 25.03 -8.35
N PRO A 432 -0.16 25.57 -9.35
CA PRO A 432 -0.63 25.64 -10.72
C PRO A 432 -1.13 24.34 -11.31
N ARG A 433 -0.40 23.24 -11.11
CA ARG A 433 -0.81 21.90 -11.58
C ARG A 433 -2.00 21.35 -10.80
N LEU A 434 -2.05 21.56 -9.48
CA LEU A 434 -3.21 21.16 -8.67
C LEU A 434 -4.47 21.87 -9.17
N ILE A 435 -4.43 23.20 -9.35
CA ILE A 435 -5.55 23.99 -9.84
C ILE A 435 -5.88 23.60 -11.29
N GLY A 436 -4.87 23.37 -12.14
CA GLY A 436 -5.05 22.90 -13.50
C GLY A 436 -5.80 21.58 -13.59
N GLY A 437 -5.38 20.56 -12.79
CA GLY A 437 -6.07 19.28 -12.70
C GLY A 437 -7.52 19.44 -12.25
N GLN A 438 -7.78 20.28 -11.24
CA GLN A 438 -9.13 20.58 -10.78
C GLN A 438 -9.98 21.29 -11.85
N ALA A 439 -9.41 22.21 -12.62
CA ALA A 439 -10.12 22.87 -13.70
C ALA A 439 -10.56 21.87 -14.79
N PHE A 440 -9.70 20.94 -15.18
CA PHE A 440 -10.06 19.90 -16.15
C PHE A 440 -11.17 18.97 -15.65
N ILE A 441 -11.10 18.50 -14.39
CA ILE A 441 -12.18 17.66 -13.86
C ILE A 441 -13.49 18.43 -13.68
N PHE A 442 -13.43 19.73 -13.39
CA PHE A 442 -14.60 20.58 -13.31
C PHE A 442 -15.26 20.76 -14.68
N VAL A 443 -14.48 20.93 -15.75
CA VAL A 443 -15.00 20.95 -17.14
C VAL A 443 -15.65 19.61 -17.48
N ALA A 444 -15.04 18.48 -17.11
CA ALA A 444 -15.64 17.15 -17.29
C ALA A 444 -16.97 17.01 -16.54
N LEU A 445 -17.01 17.47 -15.28
CA LEU A 445 -18.20 17.46 -14.44
C LEU A 445 -19.33 18.29 -15.07
N VAL A 446 -19.05 19.54 -15.48
CA VAL A 446 -20.03 20.42 -16.11
C VAL A 446 -20.52 19.84 -17.43
N SER A 447 -19.61 19.34 -18.28
CA SER A 447 -19.96 18.70 -19.57
C SER A 447 -20.94 17.56 -19.38
N ASN A 448 -20.72 16.74 -18.34
CA ASN A 448 -21.60 15.61 -18.04
C ASN A 448 -22.90 16.03 -17.33
N ALA A 449 -22.83 17.02 -16.43
CA ALA A 449 -24.03 17.54 -15.74
C ALA A 449 -25.05 18.16 -16.72
N LEU A 450 -24.60 18.78 -17.82
CA LEU A 450 -25.45 19.31 -18.89
C LEU A 450 -26.28 18.21 -19.60
N LEU A 451 -25.81 16.95 -19.55
CA LEU A 451 -26.52 15.80 -20.11
C LEU A 451 -27.61 15.28 -19.18
N LEU A 452 -27.53 15.61 -17.90
CA LEU A 452 -28.46 15.12 -16.90
C LEU A 452 -29.77 15.92 -16.99
N LYS A 453 -30.81 15.30 -17.53
CA LYS A 453 -32.18 15.84 -17.46
C LYS A 453 -32.72 15.58 -16.04
N VAL A 454 -32.41 16.50 -15.12
CA VAL A 454 -32.74 16.35 -13.70
C VAL A 454 -34.25 16.26 -13.53
N CYS A 455 -34.71 15.15 -12.95
CA CYS A 455 -36.08 14.93 -12.49
C CYS A 455 -36.06 14.40 -11.06
N TRP A 456 -37.20 14.33 -10.39
CA TRP A 456 -37.30 13.85 -9.01
C TRP A 456 -36.70 12.46 -8.77
N SER A 457 -36.68 11.60 -9.79
CA SER A 457 -36.04 10.27 -9.69
C SER A 457 -34.52 10.34 -9.50
N HIS A 458 -33.86 11.45 -9.84
CA HIS A 458 -32.41 11.66 -9.62
C HIS A 458 -32.06 12.15 -8.21
N THR A 459 -33.04 12.59 -7.40
CA THR A 459 -32.78 13.15 -6.08
C THR A 459 -31.97 12.23 -5.17
N PRO A 460 -32.28 10.92 -5.02
CA PRO A 460 -31.46 10.02 -4.18
C PRO A 460 -30.04 9.87 -4.69
N PHE A 461 -29.84 9.80 -6.02
CA PHE A 461 -28.53 9.72 -6.65
C PHE A 461 -27.68 10.98 -6.35
N VAL A 462 -28.29 12.17 -6.48
CA VAL A 462 -27.62 13.45 -6.23
C VAL A 462 -27.26 13.57 -4.74
N ILE A 463 -28.19 13.23 -3.84
CA ILE A 463 -27.93 13.25 -2.39
C ILE A 463 -26.77 12.32 -2.03
N MET A 464 -26.78 11.09 -2.53
CA MET A 464 -25.70 10.12 -2.31
C MET A 464 -24.34 10.66 -2.78
N THR A 465 -24.30 11.18 -4.01
CA THR A 465 -23.06 11.70 -4.62
C THR A 465 -22.49 12.89 -3.85
N ILE A 466 -23.35 13.84 -3.47
CA ILE A 466 -22.92 15.04 -2.70
C ILE A 466 -22.50 14.63 -1.28
N SER A 467 -23.26 13.78 -0.61
CA SER A 467 -22.92 13.28 0.74
C SER A 467 -21.57 12.58 0.75
N TYR A 468 -21.32 11.74 -0.25
CA TYR A 468 -20.03 11.10 -0.43
C TYR A 468 -18.88 12.09 -0.65
N GLY A 469 -19.12 13.11 -1.49
CA GLY A 469 -18.14 14.17 -1.72
C GLY A 469 -17.80 14.97 -0.46
N ILE A 470 -18.83 15.35 0.33
CA ILE A 470 -18.62 16.07 1.60
C ILE A 470 -17.83 15.23 2.60
N MET A 471 -18.11 13.92 2.66
CA MET A 471 -17.40 12.98 3.52
C MET A 471 -15.89 12.98 3.27
N MET A 472 -15.44 13.20 2.02
CA MET A 472 -14.01 13.20 1.66
C MET A 472 -13.20 14.32 2.31
N PHE A 473 -13.82 15.32 2.92
CA PHE A 473 -13.12 16.39 3.65
C PHE A 473 -12.85 16.07 5.12
N ALA A 474 -13.23 14.88 5.58
CA ALA A 474 -13.01 14.46 6.97
C ALA A 474 -12.20 13.16 7.01
N SER A 475 -10.98 13.21 7.56
CA SER A 475 -10.06 12.07 7.63
C SER A 475 -10.69 10.83 8.28
N SER A 476 -11.37 11.01 9.42
CA SER A 476 -12.02 9.90 10.13
C SER A 476 -13.11 9.20 9.31
N PHE A 477 -13.83 9.94 8.46
CA PHE A 477 -14.83 9.34 7.58
C PHE A 477 -14.21 8.66 6.36
N VAL A 478 -13.07 9.13 5.88
CA VAL A 478 -12.32 8.48 4.79
C VAL A 478 -11.73 7.15 5.29
N GLU A 479 -11.22 7.09 6.50
CA GLU A 479 -10.73 5.85 7.12
C GLU A 479 -11.84 4.80 7.29
N GLU A 480 -13.05 5.24 7.64
CA GLU A 480 -14.21 4.40 7.91
C GLU A 480 -15.27 4.47 6.77
N GLU A 481 -14.83 4.70 5.55
CA GLU A 481 -15.69 4.88 4.37
C GLU A 481 -16.66 3.72 4.12
N HIS A 482 -16.26 2.51 4.48
CA HIS A 482 -17.10 1.31 4.35
C HIS A 482 -18.45 1.46 5.06
N HIS A 483 -18.50 2.16 6.22
CA HIS A 483 -19.76 2.40 6.93
C HIS A 483 -20.73 3.26 6.12
N PHE A 484 -20.24 4.28 5.40
CA PHE A 484 -21.07 5.09 4.51
C PHE A 484 -21.78 4.21 3.48
N TRP A 485 -21.03 3.35 2.79
CA TRP A 485 -21.57 2.50 1.73
C TRP A 485 -22.53 1.44 2.27
N TYR A 486 -22.22 0.83 3.40
CA TYR A 486 -23.10 -0.17 4.02
C TYR A 486 -24.44 0.43 4.47
N TRP A 487 -24.40 1.60 5.08
CA TRP A 487 -25.64 2.27 5.51
C TRP A 487 -26.43 2.83 4.34
N ALA A 488 -25.77 3.44 3.34
CA ALA A 488 -26.40 3.94 2.14
C ALA A 488 -27.11 2.81 1.36
N THR A 489 -26.43 1.64 1.19
CA THR A 489 -27.02 0.46 0.52
C THR A 489 -28.21 -0.11 1.32
N SER A 490 -28.09 -0.19 2.64
CA SER A 490 -29.19 -0.67 3.50
C SER A 490 -30.42 0.23 3.41
N ALA A 491 -30.21 1.55 3.49
CA ALA A 491 -31.30 2.54 3.34
C ALA A 491 -31.92 2.51 1.93
N TRP A 492 -31.08 2.32 0.90
CA TRP A 492 -31.53 2.20 -0.47
C TRP A 492 -32.45 0.98 -0.70
N PHE A 493 -32.03 -0.20 -0.25
CA PHE A 493 -32.83 -1.42 -0.35
C PHE A 493 -34.14 -1.31 0.45
N GLY A 494 -34.08 -0.70 1.65
CA GLY A 494 -35.28 -0.41 2.44
C GLY A 494 -36.26 0.51 1.70
N GLY A 495 -35.76 1.59 1.10
CA GLY A 495 -36.56 2.52 0.28
C GLY A 495 -37.18 1.86 -0.94
N LEU A 496 -36.40 1.11 -1.73
CA LEU A 496 -36.88 0.34 -2.87
C LEU A 496 -37.96 -0.66 -2.45
N GLY A 497 -37.72 -1.37 -1.34
CA GLY A 497 -38.65 -2.35 -0.81
C GLY A 497 -40.00 -1.73 -0.41
N ILE A 498 -39.99 -0.58 0.28
CA ILE A 498 -41.21 0.14 0.68
C ILE A 498 -42.02 0.57 -0.52
N VAL A 499 -41.35 1.12 -1.55
CA VAL A 499 -42.03 1.54 -2.80
C VAL A 499 -42.67 0.32 -3.50
N GLN A 500 -41.94 -0.78 -3.56
CA GLN A 500 -42.45 -2.00 -4.21
C GLN A 500 -43.57 -2.70 -3.43
N LEU A 501 -43.50 -2.73 -2.10
CA LEU A 501 -44.56 -3.28 -1.25
C LEU A 501 -45.90 -2.54 -1.38
N ARG A 502 -45.83 -1.21 -1.61
CA ARG A 502 -47.06 -0.40 -1.88
C ARG A 502 -47.71 -0.71 -3.21
N ASN A 503 -46.91 -1.16 -4.20
CA ASN A 503 -47.40 -1.31 -5.59
C ASN A 503 -47.61 -2.77 -6.02
N THR A 504 -47.39 -3.76 -5.14
CA THR A 504 -47.46 -5.18 -5.51
C THR A 504 -48.78 -5.82 -5.18
N LYS A 505 -49.19 -6.79 -5.98
CA LYS A 505 -50.33 -7.70 -5.72
C LYS A 505 -49.95 -8.91 -4.85
N GLN A 506 -48.65 -9.12 -4.61
CA GLN A 506 -48.09 -10.22 -3.81
C GLN A 506 -47.20 -9.72 -2.65
N PRO A 507 -47.76 -9.05 -1.64
CA PRO A 507 -46.97 -8.37 -0.60
C PRO A 507 -46.12 -9.33 0.22
N PHE A 508 -46.59 -10.55 0.52
CA PHE A 508 -45.83 -11.54 1.29
C PHE A 508 -44.54 -11.98 0.59
N SER A 509 -44.63 -12.37 -0.68
CA SER A 509 -43.47 -12.78 -1.46
C SER A 509 -42.46 -11.64 -1.59
N ARG A 510 -42.92 -10.42 -1.84
CA ARG A 510 -42.04 -9.21 -1.87
C ARG A 510 -41.43 -8.89 -0.55
N ALA A 511 -42.17 -9.00 0.55
CA ALA A 511 -41.62 -8.80 1.90
C ALA A 511 -40.54 -9.82 2.23
N LEU A 512 -40.73 -11.09 1.83
CA LEU A 512 -39.71 -12.13 2.04
C LEU A 512 -38.43 -11.83 1.22
N GLN A 513 -38.56 -11.48 -0.08
CA GLN A 513 -37.44 -11.13 -0.93
C GLN A 513 -36.67 -9.91 -0.38
N LEU A 514 -37.38 -8.87 0.07
CA LEU A 514 -36.77 -7.70 0.72
C LEU A 514 -36.06 -8.08 2.00
N SER A 515 -36.67 -8.91 2.84
CA SER A 515 -36.05 -9.36 4.11
C SER A 515 -34.76 -10.14 3.83
N LEU A 516 -34.75 -11.01 2.82
CA LEU A 516 -33.52 -11.73 2.43
C LEU A 516 -32.46 -10.79 1.86
N ALA A 517 -32.83 -9.79 1.06
CA ALA A 517 -31.90 -8.78 0.55
C ALA A 517 -31.32 -7.90 1.67
N LEU A 518 -32.11 -7.49 2.65
CA LEU A 518 -31.64 -6.74 3.82
C LEU A 518 -30.78 -7.60 4.75
N LEU A 519 -31.15 -8.88 4.94
CA LEU A 519 -30.34 -9.82 5.71
C LEU A 519 -28.97 -10.06 5.03
N SER A 520 -28.96 -10.29 3.71
CA SER A 520 -27.71 -10.43 2.96
C SER A 520 -26.82 -9.18 3.08
N THR A 521 -27.40 -7.98 3.01
CA THR A 521 -26.67 -6.72 3.22
C THR A 521 -26.11 -6.61 4.63
N ARG A 522 -26.87 -7.08 5.65
CA ARG A 522 -26.37 -7.11 7.04
C ARG A 522 -25.23 -8.10 7.22
N LEU A 523 -25.26 -9.26 6.55
CA LEU A 523 -24.18 -10.23 6.58
C LEU A 523 -22.93 -9.70 5.84
N VAL A 524 -23.11 -9.10 4.67
CA VAL A 524 -22.03 -8.44 3.92
C VAL A 524 -21.36 -7.37 4.78
N ARG A 525 -22.13 -6.57 5.52
CA ARG A 525 -21.59 -5.55 6.43
C ARG A 525 -20.75 -6.14 7.58
N ALA A 526 -21.06 -7.35 8.04
CA ALA A 526 -20.32 -8.00 9.11
C ALA A 526 -19.16 -8.88 8.58
N TRP A 527 -18.89 -8.84 7.28
CA TRP A 527 -17.83 -9.60 6.63
C TRP A 527 -16.55 -8.74 6.55
N ASN A 528 -15.40 -9.27 6.95
CA ASN A 528 -14.12 -8.55 6.91
C ASN A 528 -14.19 -7.13 7.50
N GLN A 529 -14.41 -7.02 8.80
CA GLN A 529 -14.37 -5.73 9.49
C GLN A 529 -12.93 -5.20 9.49
N THR A 530 -12.63 -4.23 8.63
CA THR A 530 -11.27 -3.80 8.29
C THR A 530 -10.91 -2.40 8.78
N GLY A 531 -11.86 -1.62 9.33
CA GLY A 531 -11.60 -0.29 9.85
C GLY A 531 -10.70 -0.29 11.09
N GLN A 532 -9.81 0.69 11.23
CA GLN A 532 -8.90 0.79 12.38
C GLN A 532 -9.65 0.98 13.71
N LYS A 533 -10.71 1.78 13.70
CA LYS A 533 -11.52 2.07 14.89
C LYS A 533 -12.42 0.90 15.34
N HIS A 534 -12.67 -0.02 14.43
CA HIS A 534 -13.62 -1.12 14.63
C HIS A 534 -12.95 -2.49 14.52
N ALA A 535 -11.64 -2.56 14.66
CA ALA A 535 -10.87 -3.80 14.59
C ALA A 535 -11.29 -4.87 15.61
N GLY A 536 -11.88 -4.46 16.74
CA GLY A 536 -12.44 -5.34 17.78
C GLY A 536 -13.90 -5.73 17.58
N GLU A 537 -14.62 -5.22 16.57
CA GLU A 537 -16.01 -5.59 16.32
C GLU A 537 -16.15 -7.03 15.82
N PRO A 538 -17.30 -7.70 16.10
CA PRO A 538 -17.56 -9.05 15.63
C PRO A 538 -17.49 -9.14 14.11
N ASP A 539 -16.61 -10.00 13.62
CA ASP A 539 -16.34 -10.26 12.20
C ASP A 539 -16.71 -11.70 11.87
N ILE A 540 -17.57 -11.89 10.88
CA ILE A 540 -18.02 -13.25 10.49
C ILE A 540 -16.83 -14.11 10.05
N VAL A 541 -15.84 -13.55 9.37
CA VAL A 541 -14.66 -14.29 8.93
C VAL A 541 -13.84 -14.76 10.13
N LYS A 542 -13.48 -13.85 11.03
CA LYS A 542 -12.62 -14.13 12.18
C LYS A 542 -13.31 -14.98 13.26
N THR A 543 -14.57 -14.66 13.57
CA THR A 543 -15.27 -15.28 14.71
C THR A 543 -16.01 -16.56 14.34
N PHE A 544 -16.50 -16.71 13.10
CA PHE A 544 -17.35 -17.83 12.73
C PHE A 544 -16.71 -18.74 11.67
N LEU A 545 -16.26 -18.19 10.53
CA LEU A 545 -15.79 -19.03 9.41
C LEU A 545 -14.45 -19.71 9.73
N MET A 546 -13.50 -18.97 10.33
CA MET A 546 -12.20 -19.54 10.70
C MET A 546 -12.34 -20.55 11.86
N ALA A 547 -13.31 -20.36 12.76
CA ALA A 547 -13.59 -21.30 13.84
C ALA A 547 -14.35 -22.56 13.40
N SER A 548 -14.97 -22.56 12.20
CA SER A 548 -15.81 -23.65 11.69
C SER A 548 -15.43 -24.06 10.27
N PRO A 549 -14.29 -24.75 10.05
CA PRO A 549 -13.81 -25.12 8.71
C PRO A 549 -14.83 -25.92 7.88
N LEU A 550 -15.59 -26.80 8.50
CA LEU A 550 -16.63 -27.58 7.81
C LEU A 550 -17.73 -26.67 7.20
N THR A 551 -18.17 -25.67 7.97
CA THR A 551 -19.15 -24.69 7.50
C THR A 551 -18.60 -23.85 6.35
N LEU A 552 -17.34 -23.40 6.47
CA LEU A 552 -16.65 -22.66 5.42
C LEU A 552 -16.62 -23.47 4.10
N TRP A 553 -16.16 -24.71 4.15
CA TRP A 553 -16.07 -25.56 2.96
C TRP A 553 -17.46 -25.93 2.39
N ALA A 554 -18.47 -26.09 3.24
CA ALA A 554 -19.86 -26.30 2.78
C ALA A 554 -20.38 -25.07 2.03
N LEU A 555 -20.11 -23.85 2.52
CA LEU A 555 -20.50 -22.61 1.86
C LEU A 555 -19.72 -22.40 0.54
N VAL A 556 -18.44 -22.71 0.52
CA VAL A 556 -17.61 -22.69 -0.70
C VAL A 556 -18.16 -23.65 -1.73
N GLY A 557 -18.45 -24.91 -1.34
CA GLY A 557 -19.07 -25.90 -2.22
C GLY A 557 -20.44 -25.45 -2.75
N ALA A 558 -21.28 -24.86 -1.90
CA ALA A 558 -22.57 -24.30 -2.31
C ALA A 558 -22.39 -23.14 -3.31
N THR A 559 -21.37 -22.29 -3.13
CA THR A 559 -21.07 -21.21 -4.09
C THR A 559 -20.69 -21.75 -5.45
N TYR A 560 -19.76 -22.71 -5.52
CA TYR A 560 -19.38 -23.34 -6.78
C TYR A 560 -20.54 -24.09 -7.44
N ALA A 561 -21.40 -24.75 -6.67
CA ALA A 561 -22.60 -25.40 -7.18
C ALA A 561 -23.58 -24.38 -7.77
N LEU A 562 -23.84 -23.27 -7.06
CA LEU A 562 -24.72 -22.20 -7.54
C LEU A 562 -24.23 -21.56 -8.84
N LEU A 563 -22.92 -21.35 -8.98
CA LEU A 563 -22.31 -20.74 -10.16
C LEU A 563 -22.14 -21.76 -11.30
N GLY A 564 -21.75 -22.99 -11.00
CA GLY A 564 -21.43 -24.03 -11.97
C GLY A 564 -22.65 -24.72 -12.58
N ILE A 565 -23.70 -24.99 -11.78
CA ILE A 565 -24.91 -25.69 -12.28
C ILE A 565 -25.57 -24.92 -13.42
N PRO A 566 -25.92 -23.62 -13.32
CA PRO A 566 -26.48 -22.86 -14.43
C PRO A 566 -25.59 -22.81 -15.66
N LEU A 567 -24.29 -22.72 -15.45
CA LEU A 567 -23.28 -22.73 -16.51
C LEU A 567 -23.31 -24.05 -17.27
N THR A 568 -23.27 -25.17 -16.54
CA THR A 568 -23.32 -26.52 -17.12
C THR A 568 -24.61 -26.75 -17.89
N PHE A 569 -25.77 -26.37 -17.35
CA PHE A 569 -27.05 -26.47 -18.03
C PHE A 569 -27.07 -25.67 -19.33
N LYS A 570 -26.60 -24.41 -19.30
CA LYS A 570 -26.53 -23.53 -20.46
C LYS A 570 -25.62 -24.07 -21.58
N LEU A 571 -24.51 -24.70 -21.20
CA LEU A 571 -23.56 -25.31 -22.13
C LEU A 571 -24.06 -26.68 -22.66
N ALA A 572 -24.67 -27.51 -21.82
CA ALA A 572 -25.15 -28.84 -22.16
C ALA A 572 -26.38 -28.79 -23.12
N PHE A 573 -27.31 -27.86 -22.91
CA PHE A 573 -28.50 -27.74 -23.76
C PHE A 573 -28.24 -27.16 -25.15
N THR A 574 -26.99 -26.75 -25.43
CA THR A 574 -26.58 -26.31 -26.77
C THR A 574 -26.01 -27.46 -27.63
N ARG A 575 -25.84 -28.70 -27.07
CA ARG A 575 -25.42 -29.91 -27.80
C ARG A 575 -26.24 -31.11 -27.37
N GLU A 576 -26.80 -31.82 -28.34
CA GLU A 576 -27.61 -33.02 -28.11
C GLU A 576 -26.85 -34.24 -27.55
N ASP A 577 -25.46 -34.22 -27.63
CA ASP A 577 -24.60 -35.37 -27.29
C ASP A 577 -23.80 -35.19 -25.98
N ALA A 578 -24.08 -34.17 -25.18
CA ALA A 578 -23.22 -33.78 -24.06
C ALA A 578 -23.28 -34.69 -22.78
N PRO A 579 -24.37 -35.41 -22.42
CA PRO A 579 -24.47 -36.10 -21.12
C PRO A 579 -23.57 -37.31 -20.96
N GLU A 580 -23.27 -38.05 -22.01
CA GLU A 580 -22.47 -39.29 -21.94
C GLU A 580 -20.95 -39.04 -21.90
N LEU A 581 -20.49 -37.97 -22.54
CA LEU A 581 -19.08 -37.58 -22.57
C LEU A 581 -18.56 -37.04 -21.22
N LEU A 582 -19.43 -36.42 -20.42
CA LEU A 582 -19.03 -35.77 -19.17
C LEU A 582 -18.72 -36.76 -18.02
N GLY A 583 -19.40 -37.90 -17.93
CA GLY A 583 -19.25 -38.81 -16.79
C GLY A 583 -17.94 -39.59 -16.77
N GLY A 584 -17.45 -40.11 -17.90
CA GLY A 584 -16.18 -40.83 -18.00
C GLY A 584 -14.96 -39.88 -18.00
N PHE A 585 -15.11 -38.71 -18.66
CA PHE A 585 -14.09 -37.73 -18.82
C PHE A 585 -13.66 -37.05 -17.48
N VAL A 586 -14.60 -36.84 -16.56
CA VAL A 586 -14.34 -36.23 -15.25
C VAL A 586 -13.47 -37.13 -14.36
N HIS A 587 -13.63 -38.42 -14.37
CA HIS A 587 -12.84 -39.36 -13.55
C HIS A 587 -11.39 -39.46 -14.02
N ASP A 588 -11.17 -39.62 -15.32
CA ASP A 588 -9.82 -39.75 -15.91
C ASP A 588 -9.01 -38.47 -15.87
N ILE A 589 -9.68 -37.32 -16.08
CA ILE A 589 -9.06 -35.99 -15.93
C ILE A 589 -8.68 -35.73 -14.47
N SER A 590 -9.53 -36.06 -13.50
CA SER A 590 -9.21 -35.85 -12.08
C SER A 590 -7.91 -36.56 -11.66
N ALA A 591 -7.71 -37.81 -12.09
CA ALA A 591 -6.49 -38.56 -11.81
C ALA A 591 -5.25 -37.99 -12.54
N ALA A 592 -5.43 -37.49 -13.76
CA ALA A 592 -4.36 -36.86 -14.53
C ALA A 592 -3.97 -35.48 -13.96
N LEU A 593 -4.95 -34.67 -13.56
CA LEU A 593 -4.75 -33.36 -12.98
C LEU A 593 -4.01 -33.42 -11.63
N GLN A 594 -4.22 -34.45 -10.82
CA GLN A 594 -3.51 -34.63 -9.55
C GLN A 594 -1.99 -34.76 -9.70
N ARG A 595 -1.50 -35.19 -10.86
CA ARG A 595 -0.07 -35.30 -11.19
C ARG A 595 0.59 -34.00 -11.65
N LEU A 596 -0.22 -32.97 -11.95
CA LEU A 596 0.28 -31.67 -12.44
C LEU A 596 0.58 -30.73 -11.28
N THR A 597 1.52 -29.81 -11.52
CA THR A 597 1.82 -28.73 -10.58
C THR A 597 0.62 -27.79 -10.40
N LEU A 598 0.52 -27.13 -9.25
CA LEU A 598 -0.56 -26.17 -8.97
C LEU A 598 -0.64 -25.06 -10.03
N VAL A 599 0.53 -24.57 -10.48
CA VAL A 599 0.62 -23.56 -11.56
C VAL A 599 0.00 -24.08 -12.86
N THR A 600 0.31 -25.31 -13.25
CA THR A 600 -0.25 -25.91 -14.47
C THR A 600 -1.76 -26.10 -14.35
N ARG A 601 -2.26 -26.54 -13.19
CA ARG A 601 -3.72 -26.68 -12.94
C ARG A 601 -4.42 -25.34 -13.07
N ALA A 602 -3.87 -24.26 -12.47
CA ALA A 602 -4.45 -22.94 -12.56
C ALA A 602 -4.50 -22.43 -14.02
N ARG A 603 -3.43 -22.66 -14.79
CA ARG A 603 -3.40 -22.31 -16.23
C ARG A 603 -4.46 -23.04 -17.04
N ILE A 604 -4.71 -24.31 -16.77
CA ILE A 604 -5.77 -25.08 -17.44
C ILE A 604 -7.13 -24.45 -17.13
N VAL A 605 -7.43 -24.15 -15.86
CA VAL A 605 -8.68 -23.50 -15.47
C VAL A 605 -8.86 -22.14 -16.19
N PHE A 606 -7.81 -21.32 -16.27
CA PHE A 606 -7.89 -20.04 -16.97
C PHE A 606 -8.10 -20.20 -18.48
N LEU A 607 -7.45 -21.18 -19.10
CA LEU A 607 -7.63 -21.48 -20.53
C LEU A 607 -9.06 -21.98 -20.82
N ASP A 608 -9.62 -22.83 -19.95
CA ASP A 608 -10.99 -23.32 -20.09
C ASP A 608 -12.01 -22.17 -19.95
N LEU A 609 -11.86 -21.31 -18.92
CA LEU A 609 -12.70 -20.14 -18.75
C LEU A 609 -12.60 -19.19 -19.97
N ALA A 610 -11.40 -18.95 -20.48
CA ALA A 610 -11.18 -18.14 -21.66
C ALA A 610 -11.78 -18.74 -22.93
N ALA A 611 -11.68 -20.05 -23.13
CA ALA A 611 -12.27 -20.75 -24.25
C ALA A 611 -13.82 -20.68 -24.25
N VAL A 612 -14.43 -20.89 -23.08
CA VAL A 612 -15.90 -20.76 -22.94
C VAL A 612 -16.35 -19.31 -23.14
N ALA A 613 -15.57 -18.34 -22.62
CA ALA A 613 -15.86 -16.92 -22.86
C ALA A 613 -15.76 -16.57 -24.36
N ALA A 614 -14.71 -17.02 -25.05
CA ALA A 614 -14.56 -16.82 -26.50
C ALA A 614 -15.71 -17.45 -27.28
N TYR A 615 -16.14 -18.64 -26.90
CA TYR A 615 -17.33 -19.29 -27.47
C TYR A 615 -18.58 -18.44 -27.26
N ALA A 616 -18.85 -17.99 -26.02
CA ALA A 616 -19.99 -17.15 -25.69
C ALA A 616 -20.00 -15.84 -26.51
N LEU A 617 -18.83 -15.20 -26.63
CA LEU A 617 -18.67 -13.99 -27.43
C LEU A 617 -18.91 -14.22 -28.92
N SER A 618 -18.33 -15.27 -29.49
CA SER A 618 -18.53 -15.62 -30.91
C SER A 618 -19.98 -15.94 -31.21
N LYS A 619 -20.66 -16.66 -30.34
CA LYS A 619 -22.09 -17.02 -30.48
C LYS A 619 -22.98 -15.80 -30.32
N SER A 620 -22.68 -14.88 -29.40
CA SER A 620 -23.42 -13.62 -29.22
C SER A 620 -23.37 -12.75 -30.48
N VAL A 621 -22.26 -12.75 -31.21
CA VAL A 621 -22.11 -12.02 -32.49
C VAL A 621 -22.85 -12.75 -33.63
N ALA A 622 -22.79 -14.07 -33.68
CA ALA A 622 -23.43 -14.87 -34.74
C ALA A 622 -24.95 -14.95 -34.59
N GLU A 623 -25.44 -14.95 -33.33
CA GLU A 623 -26.89 -15.10 -33.04
C GLU A 623 -27.38 -14.00 -32.09
N PRO A 624 -27.69 -12.79 -32.60
CA PRO A 624 -28.10 -11.65 -31.76
C PRO A 624 -29.35 -11.90 -30.88
N SER A 625 -30.20 -12.85 -31.25
CA SER A 625 -31.36 -13.23 -30.45
C SER A 625 -31.03 -13.92 -29.14
N SER A 626 -29.79 -14.39 -28.99
CA SER A 626 -29.28 -15.06 -27.78
C SER A 626 -28.48 -14.12 -26.82
N ALA A 627 -28.46 -12.81 -27.08
CA ALA A 627 -27.67 -11.82 -26.35
C ALA A 627 -27.83 -11.92 -24.83
N MET A 628 -29.04 -11.97 -24.31
CA MET A 628 -29.30 -12.09 -22.88
C MET A 628 -28.73 -13.38 -22.29
N SER A 629 -28.91 -14.52 -22.97
CA SER A 629 -28.38 -15.81 -22.52
C SER A 629 -26.85 -15.82 -22.51
N MET A 630 -26.20 -15.17 -23.50
CA MET A 630 -24.75 -15.08 -23.56
C MET A 630 -24.19 -14.11 -22.51
N ALA A 631 -24.90 -13.01 -22.25
CA ALA A 631 -24.54 -12.09 -21.18
C ALA A 631 -24.62 -12.77 -19.79
N GLU A 632 -25.64 -13.58 -19.55
CA GLU A 632 -25.73 -14.39 -18.32
C GLU A 632 -24.60 -15.44 -18.24
N LEU A 633 -24.26 -16.10 -19.35
CA LEU A 633 -23.14 -17.03 -19.40
C LEU A 633 -21.83 -16.36 -19.03
N LEU A 634 -21.55 -15.20 -19.61
CA LEU A 634 -20.34 -14.40 -19.29
C LEU A 634 -20.34 -13.94 -17.84
N HIS A 635 -21.49 -13.58 -17.27
CA HIS A 635 -21.61 -13.21 -15.87
C HIS A 635 -21.22 -14.37 -14.94
N TYR A 636 -21.73 -15.58 -15.17
CA TYR A 636 -21.37 -16.76 -14.37
C TYR A 636 -19.92 -17.18 -14.57
N LEU A 637 -19.37 -17.05 -15.78
CA LEU A 637 -17.93 -17.29 -16.03
C LEU A 637 -17.05 -16.31 -15.25
N TYR A 638 -17.42 -15.04 -15.24
CA TYR A 638 -16.70 -14.05 -14.44
C TYR A 638 -16.82 -14.37 -12.94
N ALA A 639 -18.01 -14.71 -12.45
CA ALA A 639 -18.20 -15.08 -11.04
C ALA A 639 -17.37 -16.30 -10.64
N LEU A 640 -17.19 -17.30 -11.52
CA LEU A 640 -16.27 -18.41 -11.31
C LEU A 640 -14.81 -17.97 -11.28
N LEU A 641 -14.40 -17.09 -12.21
CA LEU A 641 -13.06 -16.50 -12.19
C LEU A 641 -12.81 -15.75 -10.87
N ALA A 642 -13.75 -14.92 -10.44
CA ALA A 642 -13.69 -14.18 -9.19
C ALA A 642 -13.58 -15.12 -7.97
N ALA A 643 -14.35 -16.23 -7.96
CA ALA A 643 -14.25 -17.25 -6.91
C ALA A 643 -12.87 -17.89 -6.86
N THR A 644 -12.23 -18.18 -8.02
CA THR A 644 -10.89 -18.77 -8.08
C THR A 644 -9.79 -17.80 -7.67
N GLN A 645 -10.02 -16.49 -7.79
CA GLN A 645 -9.06 -15.44 -7.46
C GLN A 645 -9.30 -14.80 -6.08
N SER A 646 -10.31 -15.27 -5.34
CA SER A 646 -10.63 -14.74 -4.02
C SER A 646 -10.08 -15.63 -2.91
N ARG A 647 -9.81 -15.03 -1.74
CA ARG A 647 -9.57 -15.80 -0.50
C ARG A 647 -10.73 -16.75 -0.25
N VAL A 648 -10.43 -17.94 0.26
CA VAL A 648 -11.45 -18.99 0.54
C VAL A 648 -12.60 -18.45 1.40
N THR A 649 -12.26 -17.59 2.38
CA THR A 649 -13.25 -16.95 3.26
C THR A 649 -14.15 -15.94 2.56
N ASN A 650 -13.77 -15.42 1.39
CA ASN A 650 -14.52 -14.44 0.61
C ASN A 650 -15.42 -15.07 -0.46
N ILE A 651 -15.16 -16.31 -0.84
CA ILE A 651 -15.96 -17.01 -1.86
C ILE A 651 -17.46 -17.03 -1.53
N PRO A 652 -17.91 -17.26 -0.27
CA PRO A 652 -19.33 -17.22 0.06
C PRO A 652 -20.02 -15.86 -0.10
N LEU A 653 -19.27 -14.74 -0.22
CA LEU A 653 -19.87 -13.43 -0.53
C LEU A 653 -20.65 -13.45 -1.85
N LEU A 654 -20.22 -14.25 -2.83
CA LEU A 654 -20.88 -14.36 -4.11
C LEU A 654 -22.31 -14.95 -3.98
N LEU A 655 -22.56 -15.84 -2.98
CA LEU A 655 -23.93 -16.29 -2.66
C LEU A 655 -24.82 -15.12 -2.20
N LEU A 656 -24.27 -14.25 -1.35
CA LEU A 656 -25.01 -13.10 -0.84
C LEU A 656 -25.31 -12.10 -1.97
N PHE A 657 -24.38 -11.91 -2.88
CA PHE A 657 -24.56 -11.06 -4.06
C PHE A 657 -25.63 -11.62 -5.01
N GLU A 658 -25.67 -12.94 -5.20
CA GLU A 658 -26.70 -13.57 -6.01
C GLU A 658 -28.12 -13.42 -5.41
N VAL A 659 -28.23 -13.48 -4.07
CA VAL A 659 -29.50 -13.17 -3.37
C VAL A 659 -29.93 -11.73 -3.63
N GLN A 660 -29.00 -10.77 -3.54
CA GLN A 660 -29.28 -9.36 -3.82
C GLN A 660 -29.65 -9.14 -5.29
N TYR A 661 -28.92 -9.77 -6.21
CA TYR A 661 -29.19 -9.69 -7.65
C TYR A 661 -30.58 -10.24 -7.97
N THR A 662 -30.95 -11.42 -7.44
CA THR A 662 -32.27 -12.04 -7.64
C THR A 662 -33.41 -11.13 -7.17
N PHE A 663 -33.24 -10.46 -6.03
CA PHE A 663 -34.17 -9.44 -5.56
C PHE A 663 -34.29 -8.29 -6.58
N LEU A 664 -33.19 -7.70 -7.01
CA LEU A 664 -33.18 -6.58 -7.95
C LEU A 664 -33.76 -6.95 -9.31
N ALA A 665 -33.42 -8.13 -9.84
CA ALA A 665 -33.94 -8.65 -11.10
C ALA A 665 -35.45 -8.92 -11.08
N SER A 666 -36.03 -9.14 -9.89
CA SER A 666 -37.46 -9.31 -9.69
C SER A 666 -38.26 -7.97 -9.72
N LEU A 667 -37.54 -6.82 -9.75
CA LEU A 667 -38.13 -5.48 -9.73
C LEU A 667 -38.14 -4.86 -11.14
N ASP A 668 -39.12 -4.02 -11.41
CA ASP A 668 -39.13 -3.17 -12.62
C ASP A 668 -38.45 -1.86 -12.30
N LEU A 669 -37.11 -1.81 -12.50
CA LEU A 669 -36.28 -0.69 -12.17
C LEU A 669 -36.09 0.24 -13.38
N ASP A 670 -36.14 1.55 -13.15
CA ASP A 670 -35.72 2.53 -14.14
C ASP A 670 -34.17 2.66 -14.19
N VAL A 671 -33.62 3.26 -15.27
CA VAL A 671 -32.19 3.32 -15.51
C VAL A 671 -31.44 4.07 -14.42
N THR A 672 -32.01 5.13 -13.87
CA THR A 672 -31.37 5.90 -12.78
C THR A 672 -31.25 5.06 -11.51
N THR A 673 -32.32 4.33 -11.18
CA THR A 673 -32.34 3.39 -10.04
C THR A 673 -31.32 2.26 -10.24
N ILE A 674 -31.22 1.69 -11.45
CA ILE A 674 -30.19 0.68 -11.78
C ILE A 674 -28.78 1.27 -11.60
N SER A 675 -28.51 2.49 -12.10
CA SER A 675 -27.21 3.14 -12.00
C SER A 675 -26.82 3.44 -10.55
N THR A 676 -27.77 3.95 -9.75
CA THR A 676 -27.54 4.22 -8.33
C THR A 676 -27.24 2.93 -7.56
N THR A 677 -28.03 1.89 -7.82
CA THR A 677 -27.84 0.57 -7.22
C THR A 677 -26.49 -0.02 -7.59
N SER A 678 -26.08 0.11 -8.85
CA SER A 678 -24.79 -0.35 -9.34
C SER A 678 -23.64 0.28 -8.56
N ILE A 679 -23.64 1.60 -8.40
CA ILE A 679 -22.58 2.32 -7.66
C ILE A 679 -22.54 1.87 -6.20
N LEU A 680 -23.68 1.84 -5.53
CA LEU A 680 -23.76 1.41 -4.13
C LEU A 680 -23.21 0.01 -3.91
N LEU A 681 -23.54 -0.93 -4.79
CA LEU A 681 -23.12 -2.32 -4.65
C LEU A 681 -21.67 -2.55 -5.08
N GLN A 682 -21.16 -1.80 -6.06
CA GLN A 682 -19.75 -1.83 -6.43
C GLN A 682 -18.87 -1.41 -5.23
N TYR A 683 -19.18 -0.28 -4.60
CA TYR A 683 -18.40 0.18 -3.44
C TYR A 683 -18.60 -0.72 -2.20
N MET A 684 -19.85 -1.08 -1.87
CA MET A 684 -20.12 -1.99 -0.75
C MET A 684 -19.35 -3.30 -0.91
N SER A 685 -19.34 -3.90 -2.10
CA SER A 685 -18.66 -5.16 -2.34
C SER A 685 -17.14 -5.05 -2.28
N PHE A 686 -16.55 -3.94 -2.70
CA PHE A 686 -15.12 -3.68 -2.56
C PHE A 686 -14.66 -3.79 -1.09
N PHE A 687 -15.36 -3.11 -0.19
CA PHE A 687 -15.07 -3.17 1.23
C PHE A 687 -15.38 -4.54 1.85
N ALA A 688 -16.41 -5.23 1.38
CA ALA A 688 -16.76 -6.57 1.85
C ALA A 688 -15.68 -7.62 1.54
N PHE A 689 -14.97 -7.47 0.41
CA PHE A 689 -13.83 -8.33 0.07
C PHE A 689 -12.57 -8.04 0.92
N GLY A 690 -12.60 -7.06 1.80
CA GLY A 690 -11.48 -6.68 2.67
C GLY A 690 -10.72 -5.45 2.17
N GLY A 691 -11.17 -4.82 1.08
CA GLY A 691 -10.61 -3.56 0.60
C GLY A 691 -10.79 -2.43 1.62
N THR A 692 -9.81 -1.55 1.69
CA THR A 692 -9.86 -0.28 2.43
C THR A 692 -9.21 0.82 1.60
N ASN A 693 -9.17 2.04 2.11
CA ASN A 693 -8.40 3.11 1.48
C ASN A 693 -6.89 3.06 1.84
N ALA A 694 -6.45 2.08 2.62
CA ALA A 694 -5.05 1.86 2.93
C ALA A 694 -4.38 0.94 1.89
N ILE A 695 -3.16 1.25 1.49
CA ILE A 695 -2.40 0.46 0.51
C ILE A 695 -2.16 -0.96 1.03
N SER A 696 -2.01 -1.11 2.35
CA SER A 696 -1.89 -2.40 3.05
C SER A 696 -3.08 -3.36 2.86
N SER A 697 -4.22 -2.88 2.36
CA SER A 697 -5.39 -3.73 2.13
C SER A 697 -5.38 -4.48 0.79
N VAL A 698 -4.40 -4.22 -0.08
CA VAL A 698 -4.27 -4.92 -1.36
C VAL A 698 -3.96 -6.40 -1.11
N ASP A 699 -4.86 -7.28 -1.57
CA ASP A 699 -4.69 -8.72 -1.44
C ASP A 699 -3.80 -9.27 -2.56
N LEU A 700 -2.63 -9.76 -2.20
CA LEU A 700 -1.67 -10.40 -3.11
C LEU A 700 -1.75 -11.93 -3.09
N SER A 701 -2.60 -12.53 -2.25
CA SER A 701 -2.64 -13.99 -2.04
C SER A 701 -2.96 -14.79 -3.30
N SER A 702 -3.65 -14.21 -4.27
CA SER A 702 -4.00 -14.83 -5.55
C SER A 702 -3.24 -14.25 -6.76
N ALA A 703 -2.31 -13.32 -6.53
CA ALA A 703 -1.57 -12.60 -7.57
C ALA A 703 -0.69 -13.52 -8.44
N TYR A 704 -0.29 -14.67 -7.90
CA TYR A 704 0.60 -15.63 -8.58
C TYR A 704 -0.11 -16.90 -9.04
N ASN A 705 -1.43 -16.97 -9.01
CA ASN A 705 -2.17 -18.13 -9.48
C ASN A 705 -1.90 -18.37 -10.99
N GLY A 706 -1.27 -19.49 -11.32
CA GLY A 706 -0.91 -19.84 -12.70
C GLY A 706 0.35 -19.16 -13.24
N VAL A 707 1.04 -18.34 -12.45
CA VAL A 707 2.28 -17.66 -12.82
C VAL A 707 3.46 -18.33 -12.13
N SER A 708 4.48 -18.76 -12.90
CA SER A 708 5.65 -19.49 -12.39
C SER A 708 6.85 -18.60 -12.05
N GLY A 709 6.74 -17.29 -12.28
CA GLY A 709 7.75 -16.28 -12.02
C GLY A 709 7.12 -14.91 -12.15
N PHE A 710 7.85 -13.86 -11.79
CA PHE A 710 7.31 -12.50 -11.84
C PHE A 710 7.02 -12.08 -13.29
N ASN A 711 5.77 -11.68 -13.54
CA ASN A 711 5.32 -11.07 -14.78
C ASN A 711 4.37 -9.92 -14.42
N VAL A 712 4.82 -8.68 -14.60
CA VAL A 712 4.11 -7.45 -14.21
C VAL A 712 2.66 -7.44 -14.70
N VAL A 713 2.44 -7.76 -15.99
CA VAL A 713 1.12 -7.73 -16.60
C VAL A 713 0.23 -8.83 -16.01
N GLY A 714 0.75 -10.05 -15.88
CA GLY A 714 0.00 -11.19 -15.34
C GLY A 714 -0.32 -10.99 -13.86
N VAL A 715 0.66 -10.65 -13.05
CA VAL A 715 0.49 -10.39 -11.61
C VAL A 715 -0.42 -9.18 -11.38
N GLY A 716 -0.21 -8.08 -12.11
CA GLY A 716 -1.06 -6.89 -12.01
C GLY A 716 -2.52 -7.18 -12.39
N PHE A 717 -2.77 -7.93 -13.45
CA PHE A 717 -4.12 -8.35 -13.85
C PHE A 717 -4.79 -9.24 -12.78
N LEU A 718 -4.08 -10.24 -12.27
CA LEU A 718 -4.61 -11.14 -11.23
C LEU A 718 -4.86 -10.40 -9.91
N THR A 719 -3.97 -9.50 -9.52
CA THR A 719 -4.14 -8.61 -8.36
C THR A 719 -5.36 -7.71 -8.53
N PHE A 720 -5.55 -7.13 -9.72
CA PHE A 720 -6.75 -6.35 -10.00
C PHE A 720 -8.02 -7.20 -9.88
N ILE A 721 -8.07 -8.38 -10.50
CA ILE A 721 -9.24 -9.27 -10.43
C ILE A 721 -9.55 -9.68 -9.00
N SER A 722 -8.55 -10.01 -8.17
CA SER A 722 -8.78 -10.42 -6.77
C SER A 722 -9.34 -9.28 -5.92
N ASN A 723 -8.78 -8.07 -6.05
CA ASN A 723 -9.16 -6.92 -5.23
C ASN A 723 -10.44 -6.22 -5.73
N TRP A 724 -10.74 -6.30 -7.03
CA TRP A 724 -11.95 -5.74 -7.66
C TRP A 724 -13.02 -6.79 -8.01
N ALA A 725 -12.93 -7.99 -7.45
CA ALA A 725 -13.86 -9.09 -7.73
C ALA A 725 -15.33 -8.67 -7.53
N GLY A 726 -15.65 -8.02 -6.43
CA GLY A 726 -16.99 -7.53 -6.13
C GLY A 726 -17.49 -6.43 -7.10
N PRO A 727 -16.74 -5.32 -7.26
CA PRO A 727 -17.11 -4.24 -8.20
C PRO A 727 -17.36 -4.73 -9.64
N VAL A 728 -16.51 -5.60 -10.17
CA VAL A 728 -16.67 -6.14 -11.53
C VAL A 728 -17.87 -7.10 -11.61
N TYR A 729 -18.12 -7.91 -10.56
CA TYR A 729 -19.35 -8.72 -10.45
C TYR A 729 -20.58 -7.84 -10.59
N TRP A 730 -20.66 -6.73 -9.84
CA TRP A 730 -21.79 -5.84 -9.87
C TRP A 730 -21.92 -5.05 -11.18
N THR A 731 -20.82 -4.76 -11.88
CA THR A 731 -20.88 -4.20 -13.24
C THR A 731 -21.50 -5.20 -14.21
N SER A 732 -21.10 -6.47 -14.15
CA SER A 732 -21.67 -7.53 -14.97
C SER A 732 -23.16 -7.77 -14.66
N ALA A 733 -23.54 -7.84 -13.37
CA ALA A 733 -24.93 -7.94 -12.94
C ALA A 733 -25.77 -6.71 -13.39
N THR A 734 -25.17 -5.51 -13.36
CA THR A 734 -25.82 -4.29 -13.86
C THR A 734 -26.13 -4.39 -15.36
N ASN A 735 -25.21 -4.93 -16.16
CA ASN A 735 -25.49 -5.17 -17.59
C ASN A 735 -26.71 -6.08 -17.81
N LEU A 736 -26.85 -7.12 -16.99
CA LEU A 736 -28.03 -7.99 -17.05
C LEU A 736 -29.31 -7.22 -16.71
N LEU A 737 -29.31 -6.37 -15.69
CA LEU A 737 -30.46 -5.52 -15.34
C LEU A 737 -30.80 -4.51 -16.43
N LEU A 738 -29.82 -3.93 -17.11
CA LEU A 738 -30.03 -3.01 -18.24
C LEU A 738 -30.59 -3.74 -19.46
N LEU A 739 -30.09 -4.95 -19.77
CA LEU A 739 -30.64 -5.81 -20.84
C LEU A 739 -32.06 -6.25 -20.51
N GLN A 740 -32.34 -6.62 -19.27
CA GLN A 740 -33.70 -6.94 -18.82
C GLN A 740 -34.63 -5.74 -18.99
N ARG A 741 -34.22 -4.54 -18.62
CA ARG A 741 -34.98 -3.29 -18.81
C ARG A 741 -35.27 -3.02 -20.29
N SER A 742 -34.36 -3.33 -21.18
CA SER A 742 -34.49 -3.21 -22.64
C SER A 742 -35.08 -4.46 -23.31
N ARG A 743 -35.76 -5.34 -22.54
CA ARG A 743 -36.41 -6.57 -23.01
C ARG A 743 -35.47 -7.53 -23.75
N GLY A 744 -34.26 -7.67 -23.24
CA GLY A 744 -33.22 -8.56 -23.77
C GLY A 744 -32.52 -8.07 -25.04
N ARG A 745 -32.79 -6.86 -25.49
CA ARG A 745 -32.14 -6.24 -26.66
C ARG A 745 -31.36 -4.99 -26.24
N PRO A 746 -30.14 -4.80 -26.73
CA PRO A 746 -29.39 -3.57 -26.47
C PRO A 746 -30.13 -2.32 -26.95
N ASP A 747 -30.24 -1.30 -26.12
CA ASP A 747 -30.83 -0.01 -26.39
C ASP A 747 -29.85 1.12 -26.10
N SER A 748 -29.50 1.91 -27.12
CA SER A 748 -28.56 2.99 -27.02
C SER A 748 -28.98 4.06 -26.01
N SER A 749 -30.27 4.31 -25.87
CA SER A 749 -30.78 5.33 -24.94
C SER A 749 -30.65 4.88 -23.47
N VAL A 750 -30.87 3.58 -23.20
CA VAL A 750 -30.71 2.97 -21.88
C VAL A 750 -29.23 2.99 -21.47
N LEU A 751 -28.35 2.53 -22.34
CA LEU A 751 -26.92 2.54 -22.10
C LEU A 751 -26.39 3.97 -21.91
N PHE A 752 -26.74 4.90 -22.80
CA PHE A 752 -26.28 6.28 -22.71
C PHE A 752 -26.64 6.93 -21.37
N ARG A 753 -27.90 6.77 -20.90
CA ARG A 753 -28.33 7.28 -19.59
C ARG A 753 -27.57 6.65 -18.44
N HIS A 754 -27.32 5.34 -18.50
CA HIS A 754 -26.53 4.64 -17.50
C HIS A 754 -25.10 5.20 -17.45
N LEU A 755 -24.43 5.30 -18.61
CA LEU A 755 -23.06 5.83 -18.71
C LEU A 755 -23.00 7.28 -18.24
N THR A 756 -23.99 8.12 -18.56
CA THR A 756 -24.07 9.50 -18.04
C THR A 756 -24.10 9.53 -16.51
N ASN A 757 -24.92 8.69 -15.87
CA ASN A 757 -25.00 8.64 -14.40
C ASN A 757 -23.69 8.18 -13.76
N VAL A 758 -23.09 7.09 -14.26
CA VAL A 758 -21.84 6.57 -13.65
C VAL A 758 -20.65 7.49 -13.91
N THR A 759 -20.61 8.17 -15.07
CA THR A 759 -19.59 9.19 -15.37
C THR A 759 -19.76 10.42 -14.47
N LEU A 760 -21.01 10.85 -14.21
CA LEU A 760 -21.28 11.95 -13.29
C LEU A 760 -20.77 11.66 -11.89
N PHE A 761 -21.04 10.47 -11.40
CA PHE A 761 -20.53 10.02 -10.09
C PHE A 761 -19.00 9.98 -10.07
N ALA A 762 -18.36 9.41 -11.11
CA ALA A 762 -16.91 9.32 -11.20
C ALA A 762 -16.25 10.72 -11.25
N THR A 763 -16.76 11.64 -12.09
CA THR A 763 -16.23 13.00 -12.17
C THR A 763 -16.43 13.78 -10.87
N CYS A 764 -17.58 13.63 -10.19
CA CYS A 764 -17.82 14.21 -8.87
C CYS A 764 -16.83 13.67 -7.84
N SER A 765 -16.64 12.34 -7.79
CA SER A 765 -15.74 11.69 -6.82
C SER A 765 -14.30 12.19 -6.99
N VAL A 766 -13.80 12.24 -8.23
CA VAL A 766 -12.47 12.74 -8.54
C VAL A 766 -12.35 14.23 -8.19
N ALA A 767 -13.36 15.05 -8.52
CA ALA A 767 -13.35 16.47 -8.21
C ALA A 767 -13.31 16.73 -6.70
N PHE A 768 -14.11 16.01 -5.92
CA PHE A 768 -14.15 16.18 -4.46
C PHE A 768 -12.85 15.74 -3.79
N ILE A 769 -12.26 14.61 -4.18
CA ILE A 769 -10.98 14.17 -3.57
C ILE A 769 -9.84 15.12 -3.94
N MET A 770 -9.76 15.60 -5.17
CA MET A 770 -8.78 16.60 -5.56
C MET A 770 -8.96 17.91 -4.75
N ALA A 771 -10.19 18.36 -4.57
CA ALA A 771 -10.49 19.52 -3.75
C ALA A 771 -10.12 19.28 -2.27
N ALA A 772 -10.43 18.13 -1.71
CA ALA A 772 -10.06 17.75 -0.35
C ALA A 772 -8.52 17.70 -0.18
N CYS A 773 -7.81 17.05 -1.10
CA CYS A 773 -6.34 17.01 -1.09
C CYS A 773 -5.73 18.41 -1.17
N THR A 774 -6.28 19.30 -1.99
CA THR A 774 -5.77 20.68 -2.11
C THR A 774 -6.08 21.53 -0.87
N ALA A 775 -7.32 21.45 -0.34
CA ALA A 775 -7.72 22.19 0.84
C ALA A 775 -6.97 21.72 2.10
N LEU A 776 -6.76 20.43 2.22
CA LEU A 776 -6.15 19.78 3.39
C LEU A 776 -4.67 19.42 3.17
N ARG A 777 -3.99 20.04 2.19
CA ARG A 777 -2.60 19.72 1.82
C ARG A 777 -1.59 19.90 2.95
N THR A 778 -1.88 20.74 3.93
CA THR A 778 -1.05 20.96 5.13
C THR A 778 -1.54 20.17 6.35
N HIS A 779 -2.60 19.34 6.17
CA HIS A 779 -3.16 18.57 7.27
C HIS A 779 -2.26 17.39 7.62
N LEU A 780 -2.16 17.05 8.89
CA LEU A 780 -1.32 15.94 9.41
C LEU A 780 -1.56 14.61 8.68
N PHE A 781 -2.81 14.32 8.31
CA PHE A 781 -3.19 13.06 7.65
C PHE A 781 -3.15 13.10 6.13
N ILE A 782 -2.49 14.11 5.52
CA ILE A 782 -2.42 14.19 4.05
C ILE A 782 -1.75 12.96 3.42
N TRP A 783 -0.69 12.46 4.04
CA TRP A 783 0.06 11.31 3.54
C TRP A 783 -0.53 9.96 3.93
N THR A 784 -1.20 9.87 5.07
CA THR A 784 -1.68 8.61 5.63
C THR A 784 -3.11 8.26 5.24
N VAL A 785 -3.93 9.28 4.95
CA VAL A 785 -5.35 9.12 4.62
C VAL A 785 -5.68 9.63 3.22
N PHE A 786 -5.35 10.90 2.92
CA PHE A 786 -5.79 11.52 1.68
C PHE A 786 -5.00 11.08 0.45
N SER A 787 -3.67 10.89 0.56
CA SER A 787 -2.86 10.40 -0.56
C SER A 787 -3.22 8.97 -0.97
N PRO A 788 -3.34 7.99 -0.06
CA PRO A 788 -3.88 6.67 -0.40
C PRO A 788 -5.29 6.75 -0.98
N LYS A 789 -6.18 7.56 -0.40
CA LYS A 789 -7.53 7.75 -0.93
C LYS A 789 -7.51 8.30 -2.36
N TYR A 790 -6.62 9.24 -2.65
CA TYR A 790 -6.44 9.76 -4.00
C TYR A 790 -6.00 8.65 -4.98
N LEU A 791 -5.05 7.79 -4.60
CA LEU A 791 -4.63 6.64 -5.43
C LEU A 791 -5.77 5.66 -5.68
N TYR A 792 -6.54 5.32 -4.65
CA TYR A 792 -7.73 4.48 -4.84
C TYR A 792 -8.75 5.14 -5.76
N CYS A 793 -8.91 6.47 -5.66
CA CYS A 793 -9.79 7.21 -6.56
C CYS A 793 -9.29 7.19 -8.01
N MET A 794 -7.97 7.20 -8.24
CA MET A 794 -7.39 6.96 -9.57
C MET A 794 -7.71 5.54 -10.08
N ALA A 795 -7.56 4.52 -9.24
CA ALA A 795 -7.90 3.15 -9.60
C ALA A 795 -9.41 2.98 -9.91
N TRP A 796 -10.27 3.62 -9.12
CA TRP A 796 -11.71 3.67 -9.38
C TRP A 796 -12.04 4.44 -10.67
N GLY A 797 -11.42 5.59 -10.91
CA GLY A 797 -11.68 6.43 -12.09
C GLY A 797 -11.14 5.82 -13.39
N ILE A 798 -9.93 5.30 -13.39
CA ILE A 798 -9.29 4.74 -14.58
C ILE A 798 -9.63 3.25 -14.74
N GLY A 799 -9.37 2.43 -13.72
CA GLY A 799 -9.57 0.98 -13.78
C GLY A 799 -11.05 0.62 -13.83
N GLN A 800 -11.80 0.92 -12.76
CA GLN A 800 -13.19 0.50 -12.67
C GLN A 800 -14.11 1.30 -13.59
N HIS A 801 -14.00 2.63 -13.62
CA HIS A 801 -14.94 3.42 -14.42
C HIS A 801 -14.59 3.39 -15.92
N LEU A 802 -13.40 3.86 -16.32
CA LEU A 802 -13.10 3.95 -17.77
C LEU A 802 -12.92 2.56 -18.39
N PHE A 803 -12.12 1.69 -17.76
CA PHE A 803 -11.80 0.40 -18.37
C PHE A 803 -12.96 -0.59 -18.21
N ILE A 804 -13.52 -0.76 -17.01
CA ILE A 804 -14.56 -1.75 -16.75
C ILE A 804 -15.95 -1.22 -17.14
N ASN A 805 -16.41 -0.08 -16.56
CA ASN A 805 -17.80 0.38 -16.80
C ASN A 805 -17.99 0.98 -18.22
N ILE A 806 -17.02 1.75 -18.73
CA ILE A 806 -17.19 2.40 -20.05
C ILE A 806 -16.79 1.47 -21.18
N LEU A 807 -15.55 0.94 -21.19
CA LEU A 807 -15.06 0.14 -22.34
C LEU A 807 -15.62 -1.27 -22.31
N LEU A 808 -15.31 -2.05 -21.28
CA LEU A 808 -15.62 -3.47 -21.25
C LEU A 808 -17.15 -3.71 -21.16
N ALA A 809 -17.82 -3.08 -20.20
CA ALA A 809 -19.25 -3.29 -19.99
C ALA A 809 -20.09 -2.78 -21.16
N SER A 810 -19.75 -1.63 -21.76
CA SER A 810 -20.44 -1.14 -22.96
C SER A 810 -20.23 -2.05 -24.17
N GLY A 811 -18.98 -2.54 -24.35
CA GLY A 811 -18.68 -3.52 -25.41
C GLY A 811 -19.53 -4.79 -25.25
N LEU A 812 -19.57 -5.36 -24.03
CA LEU A 812 -20.39 -6.54 -23.70
C LEU A 812 -21.90 -6.28 -23.85
N TYR A 813 -22.37 -5.09 -23.48
CA TYR A 813 -23.80 -4.71 -23.67
C TYR A 813 -24.19 -4.71 -25.14
N TRP A 814 -23.30 -4.26 -26.03
CA TRP A 814 -23.56 -4.20 -27.47
C TRP A 814 -23.33 -5.53 -28.19
N MET A 815 -22.60 -6.47 -27.62
CA MET A 815 -22.42 -7.79 -28.19
C MET A 815 -23.78 -8.51 -28.26
N GLY A 816 -24.28 -8.74 -29.44
CA GLY A 816 -25.60 -9.27 -29.73
C GLY A 816 -26.63 -8.24 -30.12
N ALA A 817 -26.23 -6.97 -30.37
CA ALA A 817 -27.10 -6.05 -31.09
C ALA A 817 -27.26 -6.54 -32.53
N PRO A 818 -28.49 -6.55 -33.09
CA PRO A 818 -28.65 -6.81 -34.52
C PRO A 818 -27.92 -5.72 -35.30
N SER A 819 -27.07 -6.16 -36.26
CA SER A 819 -26.35 -5.31 -37.22
C SER A 819 -27.31 -4.54 -38.06
#